data_e0c92e8f79fa188a1adcd2a3a279a2f0
#
_entry.id   e0c92e8f79fa188a1adcd2a3a279a2f0
#
_cell.length_a   1.000
_cell.length_b   1.000
_cell.length_c   1.000
_cell.angle_alpha   90.00
_cell.angle_beta   90.00
_cell.angle_gamma   90.00
#
_symmetry.space_group_name_H-M   'P 1'
#
loop_
_entity.id
_entity.type
_entity.pdbx_description
1 polymer ?
#
loop_
_entity_poly.entity_id
_entity_poly.type
_entity_poly.pdbx_seq_one_letter_code
_entity_poly.pdbx_strand_id
1 'polypeptide(L)'
;ARGFNSRIHFCTPLFFPLMTLYHSVPFDMEAVEMTSLKRPHSEDDVGNVDEIKRQKISEESSKTGSNSEQSVDIVTEQPGKPLLEDKKDDILNEEEGDPESFADMMKHGLIELDVGITKFVSSHKGFSGILKERYSDFVVHEIGKDGHISHLDDFSVPVDDEEPSEEIFTVLSNEDKQHLEELQLFKNKETSVAIEVIEDTKEKRTIIHHAVKSLFPGLETKTEDRDGKKYIVAYHAAGKKALANPRKHSWPKSRGSYCHFVLYKENKDTMDAINVLSKFLRVKPNIFSYMGTKDKRAITVQEIAVLRITAQRLAHLNKCLMNFKLGNFSYKNHPLKLGELQGNHFTVVLRNITGTDDQVQQAMHSLKEIGFINYYGMQRFGTTAVPTYQVGRYAILQNNWNEVMDLILKPRPGKGYLVKCREEWAKTKDPAAALKKLPVKRCVEGQLLRGLLKYGLKNIVSAFGIIPRNNRLMYIHSYQSYIWNNMVSKRIEEYGLKVVSGDLVLKGGTAVHIGEADVDVYTIHDIVMPLPGFDVIYPKHKIGDAYKEMLSADNLDISNMRHKIRDYSLSGAYRKIIIRPQNVRWEVVAYDDPRIPLFNTDLDNLEGKPPPILPTEGKFKALKMEFSLPPSTYATMAIREVLKMDTSIKKQTQLNTIWLR
;
A
#
# COMPACT_ATOMS: atom_id res chain seq x y z
N ALA A 1 11.20 63.18 -23.23
CA ALA A 1 9.90 62.94 -23.86
C ALA A 1 9.74 61.45 -24.18
N ARG A 2 8.67 60.87 -23.66
CA ARG A 2 8.12 59.53 -23.91
C ARG A 2 8.88 58.37 -23.30
N GLY A 3 8.32 57.89 -22.21
CA GLY A 3 8.64 56.69 -21.48
C GLY A 3 8.18 55.41 -22.21
N PHE A 4 8.95 54.36 -21.94
CA PHE A 4 8.52 52.99 -22.13
C PHE A 4 8.50 52.31 -20.79
N ASN A 5 7.30 52.06 -20.30
CA ASN A 5 7.03 51.16 -19.17
C ASN A 5 7.12 49.72 -19.67
N SER A 6 8.16 49.02 -19.33
CA SER A 6 8.23 47.55 -19.41
C SER A 6 7.84 46.99 -18.06
N ARG A 7 6.64 46.45 -17.97
CA ARG A 7 6.21 45.61 -16.85
C ARG A 7 6.97 44.29 -16.93
N ILE A 8 7.88 44.09 -16.02
CA ILE A 8 8.51 42.80 -15.73
C ILE A 8 7.46 42.02 -14.91
N HIS A 9 6.88 41.01 -15.53
CA HIS A 9 6.15 39.97 -14.81
C HIS A 9 7.15 39.11 -14.06
N PHE A 10 7.17 39.21 -12.76
CA PHE A 10 7.80 38.27 -11.86
C PHE A 10 6.97 36.97 -11.94
N CYS A 11 7.51 35.96 -12.58
CA CYS A 11 7.07 34.57 -12.39
C CYS A 11 7.47 34.17 -10.98
N THR A 12 6.49 34.07 -10.09
CA THR A 12 6.62 33.41 -8.80
C THR A 12 7.05 31.95 -9.03
N PRO A 13 8.12 31.47 -8.37
CA PRO A 13 8.47 30.06 -8.43
C PRO A 13 7.39 29.23 -7.75
N LEU A 14 6.82 28.29 -8.49
CA LEU A 14 5.96 27.25 -7.95
C LEU A 14 6.73 26.41 -6.92
N PHE A 15 6.47 26.69 -5.66
CA PHE A 15 6.86 25.85 -4.55
C PHE A 15 6.11 24.51 -4.68
N PHE A 16 6.82 23.48 -5.09
CA PHE A 16 6.31 22.11 -4.96
C PHE A 16 6.54 21.65 -3.51
N PRO A 17 5.50 21.42 -2.72
CA PRO A 17 5.70 21.03 -1.34
C PRO A 17 6.14 19.57 -1.25
N LEU A 18 7.23 19.34 -0.55
CA LEU A 18 7.72 18.04 -0.07
C LEU A 18 6.72 17.29 0.84
N MET A 19 5.55 17.87 1.06
CA MET A 19 4.58 17.44 2.07
C MET A 19 3.84 16.13 1.78
N THR A 20 3.89 15.63 0.56
CA THR A 20 3.14 14.42 0.18
C THR A 20 3.82 13.10 0.57
N LEU A 21 4.96 13.17 1.28
CA LEU A 21 5.81 12.00 1.50
C LEU A 21 5.26 10.97 2.49
N TYR A 22 4.28 11.30 3.38
CA TYR A 22 4.13 10.47 4.57
C TYR A 22 2.74 10.35 5.17
N HIS A 23 1.68 10.71 4.47
CA HIS A 23 0.35 10.66 5.06
C HIS A 23 -0.56 9.50 4.63
N SER A 24 -0.11 8.69 3.74
CA SER A 24 -0.69 7.38 3.47
C SER A 24 0.47 6.43 3.21
N VAL A 25 1.05 5.91 4.27
CA VAL A 25 1.87 4.72 4.15
C VAL A 25 0.93 3.61 3.76
N PRO A 26 0.94 3.12 2.51
CA PRO A 26 0.46 1.80 2.26
C PRO A 26 1.45 0.92 3.00
N PHE A 27 0.94 0.25 3.98
CA PHE A 27 1.69 -0.79 4.61
C PHE A 27 1.99 -1.82 3.56
N ASP A 28 3.26 -2.00 3.24
CA ASP A 28 3.73 -3.30 2.84
C ASP A 28 3.43 -4.25 4.00
N MET A 29 2.18 -4.71 4.04
CA MET A 29 1.93 -6.01 4.58
C MET A 29 2.42 -6.99 3.53
N GLU A 30 3.71 -6.99 3.29
CA GLU A 30 4.33 -8.23 2.94
C GLU A 30 4.04 -9.12 4.11
N ALA A 31 3.11 -10.01 3.82
CA ALA A 31 2.66 -10.97 4.76
C ALA A 31 3.91 -11.59 5.39
N VAL A 32 4.05 -11.37 6.66
CA VAL A 32 4.49 -12.44 7.50
C VAL A 32 3.35 -13.45 7.45
N GLU A 33 3.08 -14.04 6.28
CA GLU A 33 2.55 -15.37 6.19
C GLU A 33 3.69 -16.25 6.66
N MET A 34 3.73 -16.34 7.95
CA MET A 34 4.43 -17.37 8.62
C MET A 34 3.81 -18.67 8.17
N THR A 35 4.51 -19.36 7.31
CA THR A 35 4.39 -20.78 7.28
C THR A 35 4.57 -21.26 8.71
N SER A 36 3.48 -21.70 9.34
CA SER A 36 3.52 -22.42 10.60
C SER A 36 4.27 -23.71 10.35
N LEU A 37 5.59 -23.68 10.48
CA LEU A 37 6.44 -24.84 10.41
C LEU A 37 6.23 -25.63 11.69
N LYS A 38 5.57 -26.78 11.55
CA LYS A 38 5.38 -27.78 12.58
C LYS A 38 6.75 -28.20 13.14
N ARG A 39 6.87 -28.19 14.46
CA ARG A 39 7.99 -28.85 15.17
C ARG A 39 7.99 -30.34 14.81
N PRO A 40 9.14 -31.00 14.70
CA PRO A 40 9.20 -32.46 14.72
C PRO A 40 8.81 -32.94 16.12
N HIS A 41 7.83 -33.83 16.18
CA HIS A 41 7.49 -34.58 17.36
C HIS A 41 8.66 -35.55 17.65
N SER A 42 9.17 -35.52 18.87
CA SER A 42 9.93 -36.63 19.45
C SER A 42 8.99 -37.81 19.62
N GLU A 43 9.33 -38.91 18.97
CA GLU A 43 8.74 -40.22 19.28
C GLU A 43 9.21 -40.62 20.67
N ASP A 44 8.24 -40.90 21.56
CA ASP A 44 8.18 -42.00 22.51
C ASP A 44 6.89 -41.81 23.36
N ASP A 45 5.90 -42.58 23.15
CA ASP A 45 5.29 -43.59 24.00
C ASP A 45 3.96 -44.09 23.48
N VAL A 46 3.84 -45.39 23.52
CA VAL A 46 2.74 -46.25 23.12
C VAL A 46 1.66 -46.26 24.19
N GLY A 47 0.40 -46.09 23.80
CA GLY A 47 -0.73 -46.30 24.72
C GLY A 47 -2.07 -46.17 24.02
N ASN A 48 -2.54 -47.30 23.59
CA ASN A 48 -3.85 -47.65 23.04
C ASN A 48 -5.02 -47.19 23.93
N VAL A 49 -6.18 -46.80 23.37
CA VAL A 49 -7.54 -47.35 23.57
C VAL A 49 -8.65 -46.41 23.08
N ASP A 50 -9.36 -46.89 22.05
CA ASP A 50 -10.78 -46.88 21.66
C ASP A 50 -11.72 -45.67 21.86
N GLU A 51 -12.32 -45.36 20.71
CA GLU A 51 -13.78 -45.12 20.45
C GLU A 51 -14.69 -44.66 21.58
N ILE A 52 -15.46 -43.58 21.32
CA ILE A 52 -16.92 -43.54 21.50
C ILE A 52 -17.56 -42.37 20.72
N LYS A 53 -18.29 -42.77 19.71
CA LYS A 53 -19.62 -42.43 19.16
C LYS A 53 -20.26 -41.05 19.44
N ARG A 54 -20.72 -40.54 18.31
CA ARG A 54 -21.87 -39.64 18.06
C ARG A 54 -23.07 -39.89 18.96
N GLN A 55 -23.72 -38.81 19.40
CA GLN A 55 -25.20 -38.80 19.48
C GLN A 55 -25.76 -37.37 19.32
N LYS A 56 -26.72 -37.27 18.39
CA LYS A 56 -27.77 -36.24 18.30
C LYS A 56 -28.81 -36.50 19.39
N ILE A 57 -29.38 -35.44 19.94
CA ILE A 57 -30.80 -35.48 20.38
C ILE A 57 -31.39 -34.06 20.19
N SER A 58 -32.57 -34.06 19.62
CA SER A 58 -33.54 -33.02 19.33
C SER A 58 -34.61 -32.91 20.40
N GLU A 59 -35.27 -31.73 20.45
CA GLU A 59 -36.67 -31.49 20.92
C GLU A 59 -36.94 -31.66 22.43
N GLU A 60 -37.73 -30.88 23.09
CA GLU A 60 -39.06 -30.29 22.93
C GLU A 60 -39.39 -29.28 24.05
N SER A 61 -40.10 -28.27 23.66
CA SER A 61 -41.25 -27.53 24.21
C SER A 61 -41.71 -27.70 25.67
N SER A 62 -42.06 -26.61 26.36
CA SER A 62 -43.43 -26.19 26.64
C SER A 62 -43.56 -25.13 27.76
N LYS A 63 -44.27 -24.08 27.42
CA LYS A 63 -45.43 -23.40 28.08
C LYS A 63 -45.42 -23.06 29.59
N THR A 64 -45.65 -21.79 29.87
CA THR A 64 -46.77 -21.08 30.49
C THR A 64 -46.22 -19.83 31.17
N GLY A 65 -46.72 -18.63 31.08
CA GLY A 65 -48.04 -18.06 31.00
C GLY A 65 -48.16 -16.96 32.06
N SER A 66 -48.47 -15.76 31.65
CA SER A 66 -49.51 -14.87 32.15
C SER A 66 -49.15 -13.40 32.16
N ASN A 67 -49.98 -12.71 31.41
CA ASN A 67 -50.53 -11.36 31.45
C ASN A 67 -50.08 -10.34 32.49
N SER A 68 -49.81 -9.10 32.01
CA SER A 68 -50.63 -7.93 32.40
C SER A 68 -50.46 -6.80 31.37
N GLU A 69 -51.60 -6.38 30.85
CA GLU A 69 -51.84 -5.23 30.00
C GLU A 69 -51.57 -3.92 30.74
N GLN A 70 -50.98 -2.95 30.06
CA GLN A 70 -51.36 -1.53 30.16
C GLN A 70 -51.08 -0.81 28.84
N SER A 71 -52.19 -0.36 28.27
CA SER A 71 -52.34 0.54 27.15
C SER A 71 -51.81 1.94 27.46
N VAL A 72 -51.08 2.57 26.54
CA VAL A 72 -51.09 4.03 26.34
C VAL A 72 -50.75 4.37 24.86
N ASP A 73 -51.71 4.98 24.25
CA ASP A 73 -51.78 5.94 23.18
C ASP A 73 -50.79 5.96 22.00
N ILE A 74 -51.42 5.74 20.87
CA ILE A 74 -50.96 6.00 19.51
C ILE A 74 -50.89 7.52 19.27
N VAL A 75 -49.69 8.07 19.06
CA VAL A 75 -49.51 9.34 18.35
C VAL A 75 -48.91 9.04 17.00
N THR A 76 -49.74 9.23 15.99
CA THR A 76 -49.35 9.22 14.57
C THR A 76 -48.47 10.43 14.26
N GLU A 77 -47.20 10.24 13.99
CA GLU A 77 -46.37 11.21 13.25
C GLU A 77 -45.96 10.65 11.89
N GLN A 78 -46.13 11.50 10.89
CA GLN A 78 -45.89 11.26 9.48
C GLN A 78 -44.42 10.95 9.18
N PRO A 79 -44.09 10.24 8.07
CA PRO A 79 -42.73 9.87 7.75
C PRO A 79 -41.96 11.08 7.23
N GLY A 80 -40.98 11.51 8.01
CA GLY A 80 -39.98 12.49 7.63
C GLY A 80 -39.11 11.96 6.48
N LYS A 81 -38.88 12.83 5.50
CA LYS A 81 -38.05 12.65 4.31
C LYS A 81 -36.68 12.03 4.61
N PRO A 82 -36.17 11.13 3.77
CA PRO A 82 -34.79 10.68 3.85
C PRO A 82 -33.86 11.83 3.48
N LEU A 83 -32.96 12.19 4.39
CA LEU A 83 -31.82 13.04 4.11
C LEU A 83 -30.85 12.29 3.17
N LEU A 84 -31.04 12.51 1.88
CA LEU A 84 -30.07 12.27 0.82
C LEU A 84 -29.20 13.51 0.72
N GLU A 85 -28.05 13.50 1.40
CA GLU A 85 -26.91 14.34 1.04
C GLU A 85 -25.62 13.55 1.26
N ASP A 86 -25.38 12.60 0.35
CA ASP A 86 -24.05 12.16 -0.03
C ASP A 86 -23.80 12.62 -1.47
N LYS A 87 -23.60 13.93 -1.63
CA LYS A 87 -23.14 14.51 -2.90
C LYS A 87 -21.80 15.20 -2.67
N LYS A 88 -20.88 14.84 -3.53
CA LYS A 88 -19.54 15.39 -3.73
C LYS A 88 -18.47 14.92 -2.75
N ASP A 89 -18.02 13.67 -2.91
CA ASP A 89 -16.58 13.42 -2.82
C ASP A 89 -15.93 14.08 -4.04
N ASP A 90 -15.81 15.38 -3.97
CA ASP A 90 -14.97 16.16 -4.86
C ASP A 90 -13.57 15.53 -4.80
N ILE A 91 -12.94 15.40 -5.94
CA ILE A 91 -11.51 15.25 -6.10
C ILE A 91 -10.93 16.41 -5.28
N LEU A 92 -10.66 16.16 -3.99
CA LEU A 92 -9.98 17.12 -3.16
C LEU A 92 -8.59 17.26 -3.77
N ASN A 93 -8.37 18.36 -4.47
CA ASN A 93 -7.06 18.91 -4.65
C ASN A 93 -6.41 18.86 -3.27
N GLU A 94 -5.26 18.17 -3.15
CA GLU A 94 -4.51 18.11 -1.91
C GLU A 94 -4.20 19.58 -1.58
N GLU A 95 -4.94 20.16 -0.62
CA GLU A 95 -4.64 21.48 -0.09
C GLU A 95 -3.20 21.42 0.40
N GLU A 96 -2.36 22.31 -0.09
CA GLU A 96 -1.01 22.55 0.38
C GLU A 96 -1.08 22.70 1.89
N GLY A 97 -0.35 21.83 2.61
CA GLY A 97 -0.38 21.88 4.06
C GLY A 97 0.20 23.21 4.55
N ASP A 98 -0.31 23.69 5.66
CA ASP A 98 0.13 24.91 6.33
C ASP A 98 1.66 24.88 6.53
N PRO A 99 2.42 25.87 6.00
CA PRO A 99 3.86 25.93 6.10
C PRO A 99 4.38 25.90 7.55
N GLU A 100 3.65 26.50 8.51
CA GLU A 100 4.00 26.49 9.93
C GLU A 100 3.89 25.07 10.51
N SER A 101 2.82 24.35 10.17
CA SER A 101 2.65 22.95 10.59
C SER A 101 3.73 22.03 10.05
N PHE A 102 4.24 22.31 8.86
CA PHE A 102 5.35 21.59 8.27
C PHE A 102 6.67 21.85 8.99
N ALA A 103 6.97 23.12 9.28
CA ALA A 103 8.17 23.51 10.01
C ALA A 103 8.22 22.83 11.40
N ASP A 104 7.09 22.78 12.10
CA ASP A 104 6.95 22.12 13.40
C ASP A 104 7.13 20.57 13.30
N MET A 105 6.58 19.98 12.27
CA MET A 105 6.78 18.55 12.01
C MET A 105 8.26 18.23 11.75
N MET A 106 8.97 19.10 11.02
CA MET A 106 10.39 18.98 10.77
C MET A 106 11.22 19.13 12.04
N LYS A 107 10.81 20.03 12.93
CA LYS A 107 11.49 20.26 14.21
C LYS A 107 11.39 19.08 15.16
N HIS A 108 10.24 18.40 15.20
CA HIS A 108 9.90 17.35 16.15
C HIS A 108 9.80 15.93 15.52
N GLY A 109 10.13 15.77 14.23
CA GLY A 109 10.09 14.48 13.53
C GLY A 109 11.14 13.51 14.04
N LEU A 110 10.82 12.21 13.89
CA LEU A 110 11.73 11.09 14.23
C LEU A 110 13.01 11.13 13.41
N ILE A 111 14.10 10.75 14.05
CA ILE A 111 15.40 10.46 13.42
C ILE A 111 15.74 8.96 13.56
N GLU A 112 16.72 8.50 12.80
CA GLU A 112 17.12 7.09 12.79
C GLU A 112 17.51 6.55 14.17
N LEU A 113 18.17 7.39 14.99
CA LEU A 113 18.56 7.03 16.35
C LEU A 113 17.35 6.66 17.23
N ASP A 114 16.22 7.35 17.06
CA ASP A 114 15.00 7.13 17.85
C ASP A 114 14.37 5.75 17.62
N VAL A 115 14.76 5.08 16.55
CA VAL A 115 14.20 3.77 16.14
C VAL A 115 15.28 2.68 16.06
N GLY A 116 16.43 2.90 16.71
CA GLY A 116 17.50 1.91 16.84
C GLY A 116 18.36 1.71 15.58
N ILE A 117 18.30 2.61 14.59
CA ILE A 117 19.14 2.56 13.39
C ILE A 117 20.42 3.35 13.66
N THR A 118 21.50 2.67 14.07
CA THR A 118 22.71 3.35 14.57
C THR A 118 24.01 2.92 13.92
N LYS A 119 24.06 1.76 13.27
CA LYS A 119 25.30 1.17 12.78
C LYS A 119 25.36 1.12 11.26
N PHE A 120 26.57 0.91 10.75
CA PHE A 120 26.89 0.67 9.35
C PHE A 120 27.77 -0.58 9.25
N VAL A 121 27.81 -1.21 8.07
CA VAL A 121 28.66 -2.40 7.85
C VAL A 121 30.03 -2.05 7.30
N SER A 122 30.16 -0.96 6.57
CA SER A 122 31.37 -0.57 5.88
C SER A 122 32.09 0.62 6.54
N SER A 123 33.37 0.77 6.24
CA SER A 123 34.25 1.80 6.83
C SER A 123 34.46 3.02 5.93
N HIS A 124 33.91 3.04 4.71
CA HIS A 124 34.07 4.22 3.84
C HIS A 124 33.39 5.46 4.46
N LYS A 125 33.86 6.64 4.10
CA LYS A 125 33.44 7.90 4.72
C LYS A 125 32.03 8.36 4.29
N GLY A 126 31.48 7.78 3.20
CA GLY A 126 30.24 8.26 2.60
C GLY A 126 30.40 9.63 1.94
N PHE A 127 29.29 10.19 1.52
CA PHE A 127 29.18 11.52 0.92
C PHE A 127 27.75 12.01 1.02
N SER A 128 27.48 13.32 0.83
CA SER A 128 26.12 13.81 0.85
C SER A 128 25.45 13.66 -0.53
N GLY A 129 24.14 13.51 -0.52
CA GLY A 129 23.30 13.45 -1.71
C GLY A 129 21.84 13.59 -1.37
N ILE A 130 21.04 14.11 -2.29
CA ILE A 130 19.60 14.35 -2.10
C ILE A 130 18.83 13.17 -2.61
N LEU A 131 18.10 12.51 -1.71
CA LEU A 131 17.22 11.39 -2.02
C LEU A 131 15.83 11.88 -2.37
N LYS A 132 15.25 11.33 -3.47
CA LYS A 132 13.87 11.65 -3.89
C LYS A 132 13.61 13.16 -4.03
N GLU A 133 14.54 13.92 -4.60
CA GLU A 133 14.29 15.32 -4.91
C GLU A 133 13.07 15.47 -5.82
N ARG A 134 13.00 14.61 -6.82
CA ARG A 134 11.79 14.36 -7.61
C ARG A 134 11.27 12.95 -7.33
N TYR A 135 9.95 12.72 -7.43
CA TYR A 135 9.41 11.36 -7.30
C TYR A 135 9.94 10.42 -8.41
N SER A 136 10.24 10.98 -9.59
CA SER A 136 10.82 10.26 -10.71
C SER A 136 12.31 9.86 -10.52
N ASP A 137 12.98 10.38 -9.50
CA ASP A 137 14.33 9.94 -9.13
C ASP A 137 14.34 8.60 -8.39
N PHE A 138 13.16 8.01 -8.16
CA PHE A 138 13.01 6.76 -7.46
C PHE A 138 12.00 5.88 -8.20
N VAL A 139 12.51 4.93 -8.96
CA VAL A 139 11.69 4.00 -9.76
C VAL A 139 11.78 2.60 -9.18
N VAL A 140 10.64 1.93 -9.08
CA VAL A 140 10.53 0.60 -8.49
C VAL A 140 9.78 -0.31 -9.46
N HIS A 141 10.42 -1.38 -9.90
CA HIS A 141 9.81 -2.45 -10.67
C HIS A 141 9.65 -3.69 -9.80
N GLU A 142 8.46 -4.25 -9.78
CA GLU A 142 8.19 -5.50 -9.07
C GLU A 142 8.92 -6.67 -9.74
N ILE A 143 9.51 -7.54 -8.93
CA ILE A 143 10.04 -8.83 -9.40
C ILE A 143 8.97 -9.88 -9.09
N GLY A 144 8.35 -10.39 -10.14
CA GLY A 144 7.28 -11.37 -10.05
C GLY A 144 7.72 -12.71 -9.47
N LYS A 145 6.76 -13.62 -9.29
CA LYS A 145 6.97 -14.96 -8.74
C LYS A 145 7.96 -15.81 -9.55
N ASP A 146 8.05 -15.56 -10.84
CA ASP A 146 8.96 -16.22 -11.79
C ASP A 146 10.34 -15.56 -11.88
N GLY A 147 10.59 -14.49 -11.11
CA GLY A 147 11.83 -13.72 -11.14
C GLY A 147 11.89 -12.68 -12.25
N HIS A 148 10.83 -12.53 -13.05
CA HIS A 148 10.76 -11.51 -14.09
C HIS A 148 10.53 -10.11 -13.49
N ILE A 149 11.27 -9.11 -13.98
CA ILE A 149 11.08 -7.70 -13.60
C ILE A 149 9.93 -7.15 -14.43
N SER A 150 8.89 -6.67 -13.77
CA SER A 150 7.70 -6.11 -14.42
C SER A 150 8.01 -4.76 -15.05
N HIS A 151 7.91 -4.63 -16.37
CA HIS A 151 8.01 -3.39 -17.11
C HIS A 151 6.68 -3.06 -17.80
N LEU A 152 6.41 -1.78 -18.01
CA LEU A 152 5.33 -1.31 -18.88
C LEU A 152 5.92 -1.09 -20.28
N ASP A 153 5.74 -2.04 -21.17
CA ASP A 153 6.33 -2.03 -22.52
C ASP A 153 5.32 -2.30 -23.65
N ASP A 154 4.04 -2.58 -23.30
CA ASP A 154 3.01 -2.87 -24.29
C ASP A 154 1.63 -2.36 -23.86
N PHE A 155 0.97 -1.59 -24.75
CA PHE A 155 -0.42 -1.17 -24.61
C PHE A 155 -1.40 -2.01 -25.42
N SER A 156 -0.94 -3.01 -26.15
CA SER A 156 -1.81 -3.86 -26.95
C SER A 156 -2.79 -4.62 -26.08
N VAL A 157 -3.97 -4.84 -26.62
CA VAL A 157 -5.02 -5.58 -25.95
C VAL A 157 -5.10 -6.95 -26.59
N PRO A 158 -5.11 -8.07 -25.83
CA PRO A 158 -5.29 -9.39 -26.37
C PRO A 158 -6.55 -9.44 -27.25
N VAL A 159 -6.39 -9.99 -28.45
CA VAL A 159 -7.53 -10.24 -29.32
C VAL A 159 -8.37 -11.31 -28.62
N ASP A 160 -9.63 -11.00 -28.39
CA ASP A 160 -10.57 -12.00 -27.86
C ASP A 160 -10.84 -13.02 -28.96
N ASP A 161 -10.67 -14.31 -28.68
CA ASP A 161 -10.98 -15.41 -29.60
C ASP A 161 -12.46 -15.47 -30.02
N GLU A 162 -13.32 -14.72 -29.34
CA GLU A 162 -14.63 -14.30 -29.80
C GLU A 162 -14.49 -12.88 -30.33
N GLU A 163 -14.04 -12.67 -31.56
CA GLU A 163 -14.46 -11.49 -32.30
C GLU A 163 -15.98 -11.43 -32.16
N PRO A 164 -16.55 -10.31 -31.69
CA PRO A 164 -17.97 -10.10 -31.87
C PRO A 164 -18.19 -10.29 -33.35
N SER A 165 -19.00 -11.29 -33.73
CA SER A 165 -19.27 -11.59 -35.13
C SER A 165 -19.45 -10.27 -35.85
N GLU A 166 -18.97 -10.11 -37.07
CA GLU A 166 -19.15 -8.89 -37.86
C GLU A 166 -20.61 -8.39 -37.78
N GLU A 167 -21.55 -9.27 -37.55
CA GLU A 167 -22.94 -9.04 -37.23
C GLU A 167 -23.17 -8.11 -36.01
N ILE A 168 -22.33 -8.15 -34.97
CA ILE A 168 -22.49 -7.25 -33.80
C ILE A 168 -22.19 -5.81 -34.16
N PHE A 169 -21.25 -5.58 -35.08
CA PHE A 169 -20.93 -4.23 -35.55
C PHE A 169 -21.93 -3.71 -36.60
N THR A 170 -22.60 -4.61 -37.34
CA THR A 170 -23.50 -4.30 -38.41
C THR A 170 -24.98 -4.29 -38.00
N VAL A 171 -25.32 -4.96 -36.87
CA VAL A 171 -26.73 -5.07 -36.42
C VAL A 171 -27.32 -3.77 -35.92
N LEU A 172 -26.49 -2.80 -35.50
CA LEU A 172 -26.91 -1.46 -35.13
C LEU A 172 -26.68 -0.49 -36.28
N SER A 173 -27.70 0.30 -36.64
CA SER A 173 -27.53 1.36 -37.61
C SER A 173 -26.60 2.48 -37.09
N ASN A 174 -26.06 3.32 -37.96
CA ASN A 174 -25.25 4.44 -37.55
C ASN A 174 -26.04 5.45 -36.69
N GLU A 175 -27.34 5.60 -36.96
CA GLU A 175 -28.23 6.44 -36.14
C GLU A 175 -28.44 5.86 -34.74
N ASP A 176 -28.67 4.54 -34.62
CA ASP A 176 -28.79 3.87 -33.33
C ASP A 176 -27.52 4.02 -32.51
N LYS A 177 -26.34 3.85 -33.15
CA LYS A 177 -25.05 4.02 -32.47
C LYS A 177 -24.89 5.44 -31.94
N GLN A 178 -25.20 6.45 -32.73
CA GLN A 178 -25.12 7.85 -32.30
C GLN A 178 -26.08 8.15 -31.13
N HIS A 179 -27.32 7.68 -31.18
CA HIS A 179 -28.27 7.85 -30.08
C HIS A 179 -27.85 7.11 -28.81
N LEU A 180 -27.23 5.94 -28.97
CA LEU A 180 -26.68 5.17 -27.83
C LEU A 180 -25.45 5.84 -27.22
N GLU A 181 -24.56 6.47 -28.01
CA GLU A 181 -23.45 7.28 -27.55
C GLU A 181 -23.94 8.50 -26.76
N GLU A 182 -24.93 9.21 -27.30
CA GLU A 182 -25.57 10.33 -26.61
C GLU A 182 -26.21 9.88 -25.29
N LEU A 183 -26.96 8.77 -25.31
CA LEU A 183 -27.54 8.19 -24.10
C LEU A 183 -26.45 7.82 -23.07
N GLN A 184 -25.31 7.29 -23.50
CA GLN A 184 -24.22 6.91 -22.63
C GLN A 184 -23.54 8.13 -21.99
N LEU A 185 -23.41 9.25 -22.74
CA LEU A 185 -22.78 10.50 -22.30
C LEU A 185 -23.69 11.30 -21.37
N PHE A 186 -24.99 11.36 -21.68
CA PHE A 186 -25.97 12.12 -20.91
C PHE A 186 -26.55 11.28 -19.77
N LYS A 187 -26.17 11.59 -18.53
CA LYS A 187 -26.64 10.88 -17.32
C LYS A 187 -28.12 11.11 -16.96
N ASN A 188 -28.93 11.53 -17.88
CA ASN A 188 -30.37 11.77 -17.62
C ASN A 188 -31.07 10.41 -17.46
N LYS A 189 -31.56 10.11 -16.25
CA LYS A 189 -32.15 8.81 -15.88
C LYS A 189 -33.48 8.49 -16.57
N GLU A 190 -34.06 9.45 -17.23
CA GLU A 190 -35.39 9.35 -17.85
C GLU A 190 -35.34 9.09 -19.36
N THR A 191 -34.16 9.16 -19.97
CA THR A 191 -34.00 8.93 -21.39
C THR A 191 -33.71 7.48 -21.72
N SER A 192 -34.29 6.96 -22.76
CA SER A 192 -34.04 5.62 -23.30
C SER A 192 -34.04 5.68 -24.84
N VAL A 193 -33.27 4.80 -25.47
CA VAL A 193 -33.20 4.60 -26.92
C VAL A 193 -33.88 3.30 -27.28
N ALA A 194 -34.83 3.33 -28.20
CA ALA A 194 -35.56 2.17 -28.69
C ALA A 194 -35.06 1.78 -30.09
N ILE A 195 -34.54 0.57 -30.23
CA ILE A 195 -34.01 -0.01 -31.46
C ILE A 195 -35.06 -1.00 -31.99
N GLU A 196 -35.57 -0.77 -33.22
CA GLU A 196 -36.54 -1.67 -33.85
C GLU A 196 -35.88 -2.98 -34.28
N VAL A 197 -36.54 -4.11 -34.00
CA VAL A 197 -36.09 -5.43 -34.45
C VAL A 197 -36.79 -5.76 -35.77
N ILE A 198 -36.10 -5.51 -36.89
CA ILE A 198 -36.68 -5.64 -38.23
C ILE A 198 -37.09 -7.10 -38.53
N GLU A 199 -36.31 -8.08 -38.10
CA GLU A 199 -36.67 -9.51 -38.20
C GLU A 199 -36.73 -10.06 -36.75
N ASP A 200 -37.97 -10.31 -36.27
CA ASP A 200 -38.22 -10.75 -34.90
C ASP A 200 -37.84 -12.22 -34.67
N THR A 201 -36.55 -12.54 -34.76
CA THR A 201 -36.02 -13.83 -34.33
C THR A 201 -35.39 -13.71 -32.94
N LYS A 202 -35.39 -14.81 -32.20
CA LYS A 202 -34.75 -14.85 -30.86
C LYS A 202 -33.24 -14.56 -30.97
N GLU A 203 -32.61 -15.02 -32.04
CA GLU A 203 -31.19 -14.86 -32.33
C GLU A 203 -30.88 -13.36 -32.56
N LYS A 204 -31.64 -12.66 -33.44
CA LYS A 204 -31.42 -11.23 -33.69
C LYS A 204 -31.62 -10.36 -32.44
N ARG A 205 -32.68 -10.63 -31.67
CA ARG A 205 -32.86 -9.92 -30.38
C ARG A 205 -31.65 -10.13 -29.46
N THR A 206 -31.11 -11.37 -29.38
CA THR A 206 -29.96 -11.68 -28.57
C THR A 206 -28.71 -10.94 -29.05
N ILE A 207 -28.48 -10.84 -30.38
CA ILE A 207 -27.36 -10.11 -30.98
C ILE A 207 -27.44 -8.62 -30.66
N ILE A 208 -28.62 -7.99 -30.81
CA ILE A 208 -28.83 -6.57 -30.50
C ILE A 208 -28.63 -6.28 -29.03
N HIS A 209 -29.16 -7.13 -28.11
CA HIS A 209 -28.88 -7.02 -26.67
C HIS A 209 -27.40 -7.09 -26.37
N HIS A 210 -26.69 -7.99 -27.05
CA HIS A 210 -25.26 -8.18 -26.88
C HIS A 210 -24.46 -7.00 -27.46
N ALA A 211 -24.85 -6.50 -28.64
CA ALA A 211 -24.22 -5.35 -29.29
C ALA A 211 -24.29 -4.09 -28.40
N VAL A 212 -25.48 -3.76 -27.90
CA VAL A 212 -25.64 -2.59 -27.01
C VAL A 212 -24.82 -2.73 -25.75
N LYS A 213 -24.81 -3.89 -25.11
CA LYS A 213 -24.07 -4.10 -23.86
C LYS A 213 -22.57 -4.14 -24.04
N SER A 214 -22.09 -4.62 -25.18
CA SER A 214 -20.67 -4.69 -25.52
C SER A 214 -20.10 -3.36 -25.96
N LEU A 215 -20.80 -2.65 -26.85
CA LEU A 215 -20.35 -1.39 -27.45
C LEU A 215 -20.58 -0.19 -26.53
N PHE A 216 -21.64 -0.22 -25.69
CA PHE A 216 -22.04 0.90 -24.80
C PHE A 216 -22.08 0.47 -23.33
N PRO A 217 -20.94 0.27 -22.68
CA PRO A 217 -20.87 -0.15 -21.29
C PRO A 217 -21.60 0.83 -20.36
N GLY A 218 -22.47 0.27 -19.49
CA GLY A 218 -23.28 1.07 -18.56
C GLY A 218 -24.73 1.26 -18.97
N LEU A 219 -25.09 0.84 -20.19
CA LEU A 219 -26.47 0.71 -20.62
C LEU A 219 -27.01 -0.69 -20.34
N GLU A 220 -28.24 -0.78 -19.91
CA GLU A 220 -29.05 -2.00 -19.81
C GLU A 220 -30.10 -2.02 -20.90
N THR A 221 -30.57 -3.21 -21.24
CA THR A 221 -31.55 -3.38 -22.33
C THR A 221 -32.71 -4.25 -21.86
N LYS A 222 -33.93 -3.91 -22.35
CA LYS A 222 -35.14 -4.72 -22.20
C LYS A 222 -35.83 -4.84 -23.56
N THR A 223 -36.59 -5.92 -23.76
CA THR A 223 -37.44 -6.05 -24.93
C THR A 223 -38.83 -5.46 -24.64
N GLU A 224 -39.35 -4.63 -25.48
CA GLU A 224 -40.72 -4.08 -25.43
C GLU A 224 -41.46 -4.42 -26.70
N ASP A 225 -42.78 -4.58 -26.59
CA ASP A 225 -43.71 -4.74 -27.70
C ASP A 225 -44.50 -3.46 -27.85
N ARG A 226 -44.42 -2.82 -29.01
CA ARG A 226 -45.15 -1.59 -29.31
C ARG A 226 -45.85 -1.77 -30.65
N ASP A 227 -47.16 -1.75 -30.66
CA ASP A 227 -47.97 -1.85 -31.86
C ASP A 227 -47.67 -3.07 -32.75
N GLY A 228 -47.37 -4.23 -32.09
CA GLY A 228 -47.04 -5.49 -32.78
C GLY A 228 -45.61 -5.57 -33.31
N LYS A 229 -44.76 -4.58 -33.06
CA LYS A 229 -43.35 -4.58 -33.38
C LYS A 229 -42.50 -4.74 -32.10
N LYS A 230 -41.41 -5.47 -32.22
CA LYS A 230 -40.44 -5.66 -31.10
C LYS A 230 -39.34 -4.62 -31.14
N TYR A 231 -39.11 -4.01 -29.97
CA TYR A 231 -38.04 -3.05 -29.75
C TYR A 231 -37.10 -3.53 -28.64
N ILE A 232 -35.82 -3.30 -28.85
CA ILE A 232 -34.81 -3.41 -27.77
C ILE A 232 -34.61 -1.99 -27.24
N VAL A 233 -35.07 -1.75 -26.02
CA VAL A 233 -34.96 -0.43 -25.37
C VAL A 233 -33.73 -0.42 -24.47
N ALA A 234 -32.78 0.46 -24.81
CA ALA A 234 -31.58 0.73 -24.03
C ALA A 234 -31.83 1.88 -23.04
N TYR A 235 -31.32 1.75 -21.80
CA TYR A 235 -31.51 2.74 -20.76
C TYR A 235 -30.37 2.67 -19.74
N HIS A 236 -30.16 3.74 -18.94
CA HIS A 236 -29.20 3.71 -17.86
C HIS A 236 -29.65 2.80 -16.73
N ALA A 237 -28.78 1.91 -16.27
CA ALA A 237 -29.06 1.09 -15.11
C ALA A 237 -29.25 1.96 -13.85
N ALA A 238 -30.43 1.97 -13.26
CA ALA A 238 -30.74 2.75 -12.08
C ALA A 238 -30.44 1.99 -10.78
N GLY A 239 -29.85 2.67 -9.79
CA GLY A 239 -29.70 2.22 -8.41
C GLY A 239 -28.66 1.14 -8.18
N LYS A 240 -28.80 0.35 -7.11
CA LYS A 240 -27.88 -0.74 -6.71
C LYS A 240 -27.69 -1.85 -7.77
N LYS A 241 -28.56 -1.93 -8.76
CA LYS A 241 -28.41 -2.84 -9.92
C LYS A 241 -27.34 -2.39 -10.91
N ALA A 242 -26.97 -1.09 -10.89
CA ALA A 242 -25.89 -0.56 -11.73
C ALA A 242 -24.48 -0.98 -11.26
N LEU A 243 -24.37 -1.49 -10.05
CA LEU A 243 -23.22 -2.28 -9.61
C LEU A 243 -23.42 -3.70 -10.15
N ALA A 244 -23.28 -3.85 -11.47
CA ALA A 244 -23.42 -5.12 -12.13
C ALA A 244 -22.61 -6.17 -11.36
N ASN A 245 -23.31 -7.16 -10.84
CA ASN A 245 -22.67 -8.33 -10.29
C ASN A 245 -21.87 -8.96 -11.45
N PRO A 246 -20.54 -8.97 -11.45
CA PRO A 246 -19.75 -9.50 -12.56
C PRO A 246 -20.12 -10.95 -12.92
N ARG A 247 -20.85 -11.61 -12.02
CA ARG A 247 -21.34 -13.00 -12.19
C ARG A 247 -22.50 -13.15 -13.19
N LYS A 248 -23.13 -12.07 -13.64
CA LYS A 248 -24.30 -12.14 -14.54
C LYS A 248 -23.99 -12.05 -16.04
N HIS A 249 -22.80 -11.58 -16.42
CA HIS A 249 -22.36 -11.66 -17.82
C HIS A 249 -21.73 -13.03 -18.04
N SER A 250 -22.06 -13.68 -19.16
CA SER A 250 -21.45 -14.94 -19.59
C SER A 250 -19.98 -14.68 -19.91
N TRP A 251 -19.12 -14.85 -18.89
CA TRP A 251 -17.68 -14.80 -19.10
C TRP A 251 -17.26 -16.05 -19.88
N PRO A 252 -16.62 -15.93 -21.05
CA PRO A 252 -16.21 -17.07 -21.86
C PRO A 252 -15.40 -18.06 -21.04
N LYS A 253 -15.72 -19.35 -21.17
CA LYS A 253 -15.00 -20.40 -20.42
C LYS A 253 -13.56 -20.59 -20.91
N SER A 254 -13.30 -20.28 -22.18
CA SER A 254 -11.98 -20.27 -22.81
C SER A 254 -11.07 -19.20 -22.26
N ARG A 255 -11.64 -18.05 -21.84
CA ARG A 255 -10.91 -16.92 -21.31
C ARG A 255 -10.61 -17.11 -19.84
N GLY A 256 -9.37 -16.92 -19.41
CA GLY A 256 -8.97 -16.94 -18.00
C GLY A 256 -9.82 -15.99 -17.14
N SER A 257 -10.14 -16.41 -15.92
CA SER A 257 -11.06 -15.67 -15.04
C SER A 257 -10.50 -14.33 -14.56
N TYR A 258 -9.21 -14.10 -14.64
CA TYR A 258 -8.52 -12.87 -14.21
C TYR A 258 -7.83 -12.22 -15.40
N CYS A 259 -8.04 -10.92 -15.57
CA CYS A 259 -7.20 -10.11 -16.43
C CYS A 259 -6.02 -9.63 -15.60
N HIS A 260 -4.82 -10.05 -15.96
CA HIS A 260 -3.56 -9.56 -15.43
C HIS A 260 -3.09 -8.40 -16.28
N PHE A 261 -2.53 -7.39 -15.64
CA PHE A 261 -2.00 -6.22 -16.31
C PHE A 261 -0.90 -5.57 -15.47
N VAL A 262 -0.02 -4.84 -16.12
CA VAL A 262 0.97 -4.02 -15.45
C VAL A 262 0.36 -2.66 -15.14
N LEU A 263 0.46 -2.25 -13.88
CA LEU A 263 0.13 -0.92 -13.40
C LEU A 263 1.39 -0.09 -13.24
N TYR A 264 1.55 0.92 -14.09
CA TYR A 264 2.51 2.02 -13.94
C TYR A 264 1.82 3.16 -13.20
N LYS A 265 2.42 3.66 -12.13
CA LYS A 265 1.85 4.78 -11.35
C LYS A 265 2.90 5.77 -10.91
N GLU A 266 2.51 7.05 -10.86
CA GLU A 266 3.33 8.17 -10.48
C GLU A 266 2.77 8.87 -9.24
N ASN A 267 3.61 9.01 -8.21
CA ASN A 267 3.30 9.73 -6.97
C ASN A 267 1.95 9.37 -6.32
N LYS A 268 1.52 8.12 -6.45
CA LYS A 268 0.29 7.55 -5.86
C LYS A 268 0.60 6.21 -5.23
N ASP A 269 -0.12 5.84 -4.18
CA ASP A 269 0.01 4.51 -3.60
C ASP A 269 -0.84 3.45 -4.33
N THR A 270 -0.58 2.18 -4.07
CA THR A 270 -1.28 1.07 -4.73
C THR A 270 -2.77 1.06 -4.39
N MET A 271 -3.14 1.39 -3.14
CA MET A 271 -4.54 1.40 -2.73
C MET A 271 -5.30 2.58 -3.31
N ASP A 272 -4.66 3.74 -3.45
CA ASP A 272 -5.22 4.88 -4.17
C ASP A 272 -5.52 4.50 -5.63
N ALA A 273 -4.58 3.85 -6.30
CA ALA A 273 -4.76 3.37 -7.67
C ALA A 273 -5.94 2.39 -7.78
N ILE A 274 -5.99 1.37 -6.92
CA ILE A 274 -7.09 0.40 -6.90
C ILE A 274 -8.45 1.08 -6.63
N ASN A 275 -8.49 2.05 -5.72
CA ASN A 275 -9.72 2.80 -5.43
C ASN A 275 -10.17 3.65 -6.65
N VAL A 276 -9.23 4.28 -7.35
CA VAL A 276 -9.51 5.03 -8.58
C VAL A 276 -10.05 4.09 -9.65
N LEU A 277 -9.33 2.98 -9.94
CA LEU A 277 -9.77 1.98 -10.92
C LEU A 277 -11.15 1.41 -10.57
N SER A 278 -11.39 1.10 -9.29
CA SER A 278 -12.68 0.60 -8.80
C SER A 278 -13.82 1.57 -9.05
N LYS A 279 -13.59 2.89 -8.87
CA LYS A 279 -14.60 3.93 -9.14
C LYS A 279 -14.90 4.01 -10.64
N PHE A 280 -13.88 4.08 -11.50
CA PHE A 280 -14.06 4.16 -12.95
C PHE A 280 -14.73 2.90 -13.52
N LEU A 281 -14.31 1.73 -13.06
CA LEU A 281 -14.90 0.46 -13.50
C LEU A 281 -16.23 0.13 -12.81
N ARG A 282 -16.64 0.91 -11.79
CA ARG A 282 -17.83 0.69 -10.95
C ARG A 282 -17.86 -0.70 -10.31
N VAL A 283 -16.73 -1.13 -9.77
CA VAL A 283 -16.56 -2.42 -9.10
C VAL A 283 -16.07 -2.24 -7.67
N LYS A 284 -16.12 -3.30 -6.88
CA LYS A 284 -15.56 -3.28 -5.52
C LYS A 284 -14.04 -3.47 -5.57
N PRO A 285 -13.25 -2.78 -4.71
CA PRO A 285 -11.81 -2.95 -4.65
C PRO A 285 -11.33 -4.39 -4.41
N ASN A 286 -12.13 -5.22 -3.74
CA ASN A 286 -11.77 -6.59 -3.38
C ASN A 286 -11.74 -7.59 -4.55
N ILE A 287 -12.08 -7.18 -5.78
CA ILE A 287 -11.90 -8.01 -6.97
C ILE A 287 -10.52 -7.86 -7.59
N PHE A 288 -9.73 -6.87 -7.12
CA PHE A 288 -8.33 -6.71 -7.49
C PHE A 288 -7.45 -7.52 -6.56
N SER A 289 -6.38 -8.08 -7.10
CA SER A 289 -5.35 -8.79 -6.36
C SER A 289 -3.96 -8.38 -6.85
N TYR A 290 -2.98 -8.42 -5.97
CA TYR A 290 -1.60 -7.99 -6.20
C TYR A 290 -0.66 -8.73 -5.26
N MET A 291 0.64 -8.75 -5.58
CA MET A 291 1.64 -9.45 -4.78
C MET A 291 2.26 -8.59 -3.67
N GLY A 292 2.24 -7.26 -3.83
CA GLY A 292 2.72 -6.31 -2.84
C GLY A 292 2.22 -4.90 -3.11
N THR A 293 2.33 -4.02 -2.12
CA THR A 293 2.07 -2.59 -2.30
C THR A 293 3.36 -1.85 -2.62
N LYS A 294 3.30 -0.70 -3.29
CA LYS A 294 4.47 0.08 -3.70
C LYS A 294 4.37 1.51 -3.20
N ASP A 295 5.53 2.10 -2.95
CA ASP A 295 5.71 3.47 -2.44
C ASP A 295 4.84 4.50 -3.16
N LYS A 296 4.38 5.52 -2.39
CA LYS A 296 3.63 6.65 -2.94
C LYS A 296 4.55 7.60 -3.71
N ARG A 297 5.60 8.14 -3.06
CA ARG A 297 6.53 9.08 -3.69
C ARG A 297 7.61 8.34 -4.50
N ALA A 298 7.19 7.85 -5.65
CA ALA A 298 8.01 7.10 -6.59
C ALA A 298 7.26 6.96 -7.91
N ILE A 299 7.94 6.51 -8.95
CA ILE A 299 7.35 5.83 -10.09
C ILE A 299 7.42 4.34 -9.79
N THR A 300 6.31 3.63 -9.90
CA THR A 300 6.31 2.20 -9.60
C THR A 300 5.55 1.39 -10.62
N VAL A 301 6.07 0.24 -10.93
CA VAL A 301 5.56 -0.70 -11.93
C VAL A 301 5.33 -2.05 -11.26
N GLN A 302 4.10 -2.54 -11.28
CA GLN A 302 3.72 -3.79 -10.64
C GLN A 302 2.63 -4.54 -11.38
N GLU A 303 2.56 -5.85 -11.21
CA GLU A 303 1.48 -6.67 -11.76
C GLU A 303 0.25 -6.58 -10.85
N ILE A 304 -0.92 -6.40 -11.47
CA ILE A 304 -2.23 -6.42 -10.83
C ILE A 304 -3.11 -7.42 -11.58
N ALA A 305 -3.94 -8.16 -10.87
CA ALA A 305 -4.96 -9.00 -11.47
C ALA A 305 -6.36 -8.58 -11.03
N VAL A 306 -7.33 -8.60 -11.95
CA VAL A 306 -8.71 -8.23 -11.68
C VAL A 306 -9.67 -9.32 -12.17
N LEU A 307 -10.64 -9.68 -11.33
CA LEU A 307 -11.60 -10.74 -11.64
C LEU A 307 -12.65 -10.27 -12.66
N ARG A 308 -12.70 -10.94 -13.81
CA ARG A 308 -13.75 -10.78 -14.84
C ARG A 308 -13.98 -9.36 -15.31
N ILE A 309 -12.90 -8.63 -15.55
CA ILE A 309 -12.87 -7.35 -16.26
C ILE A 309 -12.05 -7.55 -17.52
N THR A 310 -12.55 -7.08 -18.66
CA THR A 310 -11.85 -7.22 -19.94
C THR A 310 -10.68 -6.26 -20.06
N ALA A 311 -9.65 -6.67 -20.80
CA ALA A 311 -8.50 -5.85 -21.10
C ALA A 311 -8.87 -4.55 -21.84
N GLN A 312 -9.86 -4.61 -22.75
CA GLN A 312 -10.37 -3.43 -23.46
C GLN A 312 -10.92 -2.37 -22.50
N ARG A 313 -11.68 -2.79 -21.45
CA ARG A 313 -12.20 -1.84 -20.45
C ARG A 313 -11.10 -1.20 -19.63
N LEU A 314 -10.05 -1.95 -19.33
CA LEU A 314 -8.87 -1.44 -18.62
C LEU A 314 -8.07 -0.48 -19.50
N ALA A 315 -7.76 -0.87 -20.73
CA ALA A 315 -7.01 -0.06 -21.69
C ALA A 315 -7.70 1.27 -21.98
N HIS A 316 -9.05 1.28 -22.06
CA HIS A 316 -9.82 2.49 -22.25
C HIS A 316 -9.60 3.53 -21.14
N LEU A 317 -9.30 3.09 -19.91
CA LEU A 317 -9.03 4.01 -18.80
C LEU A 317 -7.75 4.82 -18.99
N ASN A 318 -6.80 4.38 -19.82
CA ASN A 318 -5.57 5.14 -20.11
C ASN A 318 -5.85 6.53 -20.71
N LYS A 319 -7.03 6.73 -21.31
CA LYS A 319 -7.47 8.04 -21.85
C LYS A 319 -7.85 9.04 -20.75
N CYS A 320 -8.29 8.54 -19.59
CA CYS A 320 -8.83 9.34 -18.49
C CYS A 320 -7.89 9.42 -17.28
N LEU A 321 -6.92 8.51 -17.17
CA LEU A 321 -6.04 8.41 -16.03
C LEU A 321 -4.77 9.25 -16.25
N MET A 322 -4.56 10.26 -15.40
CA MET A 322 -3.41 11.16 -15.53
C MET A 322 -2.12 10.58 -14.95
N ASN A 323 -2.19 9.92 -13.79
CA ASN A 323 -1.02 9.45 -13.04
C ASN A 323 -0.87 7.92 -13.05
N PHE A 324 -1.60 7.24 -13.92
CA PHE A 324 -1.60 5.80 -14.05
C PHE A 324 -1.62 5.42 -15.52
N LYS A 325 -0.89 4.35 -15.84
CA LYS A 325 -0.97 3.68 -17.15
C LYS A 325 -1.09 2.19 -16.92
N LEU A 326 -1.90 1.55 -17.75
CA LEU A 326 -2.20 0.13 -17.71
C LEU A 326 -1.78 -0.50 -19.02
N GLY A 327 -1.05 -1.60 -18.97
CA GLY A 327 -0.59 -2.29 -20.18
C GLY A 327 -0.25 -3.76 -19.90
N ASN A 328 0.43 -4.43 -20.85
CA ASN A 328 0.85 -5.82 -20.75
C ASN A 328 -0.30 -6.75 -20.35
N PHE A 329 -1.45 -6.60 -21.00
CA PHE A 329 -2.67 -7.34 -20.65
C PHE A 329 -2.57 -8.81 -21.00
N SER A 330 -3.00 -9.68 -20.09
CA SER A 330 -3.11 -11.12 -20.32
C SER A 330 -4.24 -11.72 -19.49
N TYR A 331 -4.81 -12.87 -19.95
CA TYR A 331 -5.83 -13.57 -19.18
C TYR A 331 -5.25 -14.82 -18.53
N LYS A 332 -5.45 -14.97 -17.22
CA LYS A 332 -5.00 -16.13 -16.43
C LYS A 332 -6.13 -16.67 -15.56
N ASN A 333 -6.00 -17.91 -15.09
CA ASN A 333 -7.03 -18.56 -14.27
C ASN A 333 -6.86 -18.37 -12.77
N HIS A 334 -5.82 -17.69 -12.34
CA HIS A 334 -5.49 -17.50 -10.92
C HIS A 334 -5.32 -16.02 -10.58
N PRO A 335 -5.67 -15.62 -9.35
CA PRO A 335 -5.34 -14.29 -8.82
C PRO A 335 -3.86 -14.23 -8.45
N LEU A 336 -3.38 -13.02 -8.22
CA LEU A 336 -2.13 -12.77 -7.50
C LEU A 336 -2.36 -12.89 -5.99
N LYS A 337 -1.37 -13.36 -5.24
CA LYS A 337 -1.45 -13.44 -3.79
C LYS A 337 -0.40 -12.55 -3.15
N LEU A 338 -0.79 -11.90 -2.07
CA LEU A 338 0.10 -11.03 -1.32
C LEU A 338 1.28 -11.84 -0.77
N GLY A 339 2.51 -11.32 -0.96
CA GLY A 339 3.75 -11.97 -0.53
C GLY A 339 4.37 -12.94 -1.55
N GLU A 340 3.76 -13.20 -2.71
CA GLU A 340 4.33 -14.10 -3.73
C GLU A 340 5.44 -13.47 -4.58
N LEU A 341 5.66 -12.14 -4.49
CA LEU A 341 6.75 -11.49 -5.22
C LEU A 341 8.13 -11.98 -4.73
N GLN A 342 9.09 -12.04 -5.63
CA GLN A 342 10.47 -12.37 -5.29
C GLN A 342 11.29 -11.15 -4.82
N GLY A 343 10.80 -9.93 -5.05
CA GLY A 343 11.49 -8.72 -4.65
C GLY A 343 11.09 -7.50 -5.46
N ASN A 344 11.95 -6.51 -5.41
CA ASN A 344 11.81 -5.28 -6.18
C ASN A 344 13.17 -4.89 -6.78
N HIS A 345 13.13 -4.40 -8.02
CA HIS A 345 14.25 -3.77 -8.69
C HIS A 345 14.11 -2.26 -8.58
N PHE A 346 15.18 -1.60 -8.18
CA PHE A 346 15.21 -0.15 -7.93
C PHE A 346 16.15 0.53 -8.92
N THR A 347 15.68 1.65 -9.49
CA THR A 347 16.50 2.64 -10.18
C THR A 347 16.38 3.93 -9.38
N VAL A 348 17.47 4.37 -8.78
CA VAL A 348 17.51 5.51 -7.86
C VAL A 348 18.53 6.52 -8.33
N VAL A 349 18.15 7.80 -8.32
CA VAL A 349 19.06 8.92 -8.56
C VAL A 349 19.22 9.71 -7.27
N LEU A 350 20.46 9.81 -6.81
CA LEU A 350 20.87 10.69 -5.73
C LEU A 350 21.44 11.97 -6.35
N ARG A 351 20.72 13.09 -6.19
CA ARG A 351 21.12 14.37 -6.79
C ARG A 351 22.10 15.15 -5.94
N ASN A 352 22.85 16.04 -6.58
CA ASN A 352 23.80 16.95 -5.92
C ASN A 352 24.75 16.22 -4.96
N ILE A 353 25.38 15.15 -5.45
CA ILE A 353 26.35 14.41 -4.64
C ILE A 353 27.64 15.22 -4.47
N THR A 354 28.20 15.15 -3.25
CA THR A 354 29.47 15.85 -2.91
C THR A 354 30.69 14.91 -3.02
N GLY A 355 30.45 13.62 -3.25
CA GLY A 355 31.52 12.62 -3.31
C GLY A 355 32.43 12.77 -4.52
N THR A 356 33.72 12.48 -4.32
CA THR A 356 34.64 12.22 -5.42
C THR A 356 34.27 10.90 -6.10
N ASP A 357 34.70 10.71 -7.34
CA ASP A 357 34.42 9.46 -8.06
C ASP A 357 34.99 8.24 -7.30
N ASP A 358 36.17 8.37 -6.67
CA ASP A 358 36.73 7.30 -5.82
C ASP A 358 35.87 7.00 -4.60
N GLN A 359 35.33 8.01 -3.93
CA GLN A 359 34.42 7.81 -2.80
C GLN A 359 33.13 7.09 -3.21
N VAL A 360 32.58 7.47 -4.37
CA VAL A 360 31.40 6.81 -4.96
C VAL A 360 31.74 5.35 -5.29
N GLN A 361 32.89 5.09 -5.93
CA GLN A 361 33.32 3.74 -6.27
C GLN A 361 33.48 2.87 -5.01
N GLN A 362 34.14 3.38 -3.99
CA GLN A 362 34.32 2.64 -2.72
C GLN A 362 32.97 2.33 -2.07
N ALA A 363 32.05 3.28 -2.01
CA ALA A 363 30.73 3.10 -1.43
C ALA A 363 29.90 2.05 -2.19
N MET A 364 29.89 2.13 -3.51
CA MET A 364 29.12 1.22 -4.36
C MET A 364 29.72 -0.19 -4.39
N HIS A 365 31.05 -0.31 -4.42
CA HIS A 365 31.70 -1.62 -4.27
C HIS A 365 31.42 -2.24 -2.91
N SER A 366 31.45 -1.46 -1.84
CA SER A 366 31.08 -1.94 -0.51
C SER A 366 29.64 -2.43 -0.46
N LEU A 367 28.69 -1.66 -1.01
CA LEU A 367 27.30 -2.07 -1.11
C LEU A 367 27.15 -3.39 -1.87
N LYS A 368 27.86 -3.54 -2.99
CA LYS A 368 27.81 -4.73 -3.83
C LYS A 368 28.39 -5.96 -3.13
N GLU A 369 29.53 -5.84 -2.46
CA GLU A 369 30.27 -6.97 -1.91
C GLU A 369 29.87 -7.31 -0.47
N ILE A 370 29.64 -6.32 0.38
CA ILE A 370 29.28 -6.50 1.80
C ILE A 370 27.77 -6.39 1.99
N GLY A 371 27.12 -5.45 1.31
CA GLY A 371 25.71 -5.14 1.51
C GLY A 371 25.46 -4.09 2.58
N PHE A 372 24.34 -4.21 3.28
CA PHE A 372 23.89 -3.24 4.28
C PHE A 372 23.09 -3.92 5.39
N ILE A 373 23.00 -3.28 6.55
CA ILE A 373 22.17 -3.79 7.65
C ILE A 373 20.69 -3.69 7.25
N ASN A 374 19.98 -4.80 7.36
CA ASN A 374 18.59 -4.96 6.92
C ASN A 374 17.59 -4.34 7.91
N TYR A 375 17.87 -3.11 8.37
CA TYR A 375 16.98 -2.37 9.26
C TYR A 375 15.58 -2.20 8.67
N TYR A 376 14.60 -2.16 9.54
CA TYR A 376 13.30 -1.58 9.20
C TYR A 376 13.46 -0.06 9.06
N GLY A 377 13.17 0.46 7.88
CA GLY A 377 13.34 1.88 7.59
C GLY A 377 12.35 2.78 8.33
N MET A 378 12.61 4.09 8.28
CA MET A 378 11.80 5.12 8.97
C MET A 378 10.30 5.05 8.66
N GLN A 379 9.95 4.60 7.44
CA GLN A 379 8.55 4.42 7.03
C GLN A 379 7.76 3.48 7.94
N ARG A 380 8.43 2.53 8.60
CA ARG A 380 7.82 1.57 9.53
C ARG A 380 7.31 2.23 10.80
N PHE A 381 7.89 3.35 11.19
CA PHE A 381 7.67 3.98 12.49
C PHE A 381 6.81 5.26 12.40
N GLY A 382 6.46 5.70 11.20
CA GLY A 382 5.77 6.95 10.96
C GLY A 382 6.71 8.14 11.02
N THR A 383 6.18 9.31 10.71
CA THR A 383 6.97 10.54 10.55
C THR A 383 6.66 11.61 11.58
N THR A 384 5.68 11.33 12.44
CA THR A 384 5.21 12.28 13.46
C THR A 384 5.97 12.10 14.77
N ALA A 385 5.85 13.08 15.66
CA ALA A 385 6.43 13.07 17.00
C ALA A 385 5.96 11.89 17.90
N VAL A 386 4.87 11.21 17.51
CA VAL A 386 4.39 9.99 18.18
C VAL A 386 4.67 8.80 17.29
N PRO A 387 5.72 8.01 17.56
CA PRO A 387 6.05 6.84 16.77
C PRO A 387 4.97 5.76 16.86
N THR A 388 4.75 5.07 15.74
CA THR A 388 3.75 3.98 15.70
C THR A 388 4.07 2.86 16.68
N TYR A 389 5.35 2.58 16.95
CA TYR A 389 5.76 1.52 17.89
C TYR A 389 5.33 1.82 19.34
N GLN A 390 5.23 3.09 19.76
CA GLN A 390 4.75 3.44 21.09
C GLN A 390 3.29 3.04 21.27
N VAL A 391 2.45 3.29 20.28
CA VAL A 391 1.04 2.84 20.31
C VAL A 391 0.97 1.32 20.40
N GLY A 392 1.79 0.60 19.64
CA GLY A 392 1.89 -0.85 19.68
C GLY A 392 2.32 -1.38 21.05
N ARG A 393 3.34 -0.76 21.65
CA ARG A 393 3.82 -1.07 22.99
C ARG A 393 2.70 -1.03 24.02
N TYR A 394 1.95 0.06 24.12
CA TYR A 394 0.87 0.21 25.10
C TYR A 394 -0.36 -0.65 24.78
N ALA A 395 -0.75 -0.76 23.50
CA ALA A 395 -1.93 -1.52 23.10
C ALA A 395 -1.81 -3.00 23.41
N ILE A 396 -0.64 -3.60 23.15
CA ILE A 396 -0.49 -5.05 23.20
C ILE A 396 0.04 -5.51 24.54
N LEU A 397 0.97 -4.74 25.09
CA LEU A 397 1.85 -5.27 26.09
C LEU A 397 1.37 -4.93 27.48
N GLN A 398 0.80 -3.78 27.66
CA GLN A 398 0.39 -3.29 28.97
C GLN A 398 -1.14 -3.29 29.12
N ASN A 399 -1.89 -3.60 28.06
CA ASN A 399 -3.36 -3.42 28.01
C ASN A 399 -3.80 -2.01 28.44
N ASN A 400 -2.92 -1.01 28.27
CA ASN A 400 -3.19 0.39 28.62
C ASN A 400 -3.91 1.09 27.47
N TRP A 401 -5.17 0.79 27.30
CA TRP A 401 -5.99 1.29 26.20
C TRP A 401 -6.24 2.79 26.27
N ASN A 402 -6.20 3.37 27.48
CA ASN A 402 -6.28 4.83 27.64
C ASN A 402 -5.09 5.50 26.97
N GLU A 403 -3.88 5.01 27.23
CA GLU A 403 -2.67 5.54 26.60
C GLU A 403 -2.66 5.36 25.08
N VAL A 404 -3.18 4.25 24.57
CA VAL A 404 -3.36 4.04 23.12
C VAL A 404 -4.23 5.11 22.50
N MET A 405 -5.37 5.41 23.12
CA MET A 405 -6.29 6.45 22.68
C MET A 405 -5.61 7.83 22.75
N ASP A 406 -4.97 8.11 23.86
CA ASP A 406 -4.30 9.40 24.08
C ASP A 406 -3.13 9.61 23.08
N LEU A 407 -2.31 8.59 22.81
CA LEU A 407 -1.24 8.68 21.82
C LEU A 407 -1.77 8.90 20.40
N ILE A 408 -2.85 8.25 20.00
CA ILE A 408 -3.43 8.43 18.67
C ILE A 408 -4.02 9.84 18.53
N LEU A 409 -4.71 10.33 19.54
CA LEU A 409 -5.41 11.62 19.54
C LEU A 409 -4.59 12.78 20.14
N LYS A 410 -3.33 12.55 20.53
CA LYS A 410 -2.45 13.56 21.09
C LYS A 410 -2.22 14.70 20.08
N PRO A 411 -2.35 15.98 20.50
CA PRO A 411 -1.96 17.11 19.67
C PRO A 411 -0.52 16.98 19.18
N ARG A 412 -0.34 17.14 17.89
CA ARG A 412 0.95 17.08 17.22
C ARG A 412 0.88 17.73 15.85
N PRO A 413 1.99 18.25 15.32
CA PRO A 413 2.05 18.83 13.99
C PRO A 413 1.59 17.85 12.90
N GLY A 414 1.10 18.37 11.79
CA GLY A 414 0.62 17.57 10.66
C GLY A 414 -0.36 18.36 9.78
N LYS A 415 -1.24 17.66 9.06
CA LYS A 415 -2.27 18.33 8.25
C LYS A 415 -3.19 19.15 9.13
N GLY A 416 -3.45 20.40 8.73
CA GLY A 416 -4.19 21.38 9.54
C GLY A 416 -5.52 20.87 10.12
N TYR A 417 -6.28 20.08 9.35
CA TYR A 417 -7.52 19.47 9.84
C TYR A 417 -7.30 18.39 10.92
N LEU A 418 -6.18 17.63 10.86
CA LEU A 418 -5.82 16.67 11.91
C LEU A 418 -5.36 17.39 13.19
N VAL A 419 -4.60 18.46 13.04
CA VAL A 419 -4.20 19.32 14.16
C VAL A 419 -5.44 19.84 14.88
N LYS A 420 -6.36 20.49 14.15
CA LYS A 420 -7.62 21.02 14.68
C LYS A 420 -8.47 19.94 15.37
N CYS A 421 -8.53 18.74 14.78
CA CYS A 421 -9.27 17.60 15.36
C CYS A 421 -8.67 17.15 16.69
N ARG A 422 -7.35 16.98 16.76
CA ARG A 422 -6.65 16.55 17.98
C ARG A 422 -6.67 17.62 19.07
N GLU A 423 -6.56 18.90 18.73
CA GLU A 423 -6.71 20.02 19.66
C GLU A 423 -8.13 20.10 20.22
N GLU A 424 -9.16 19.93 19.39
CA GLU A 424 -10.55 19.89 19.85
C GLU A 424 -10.77 18.73 20.81
N TRP A 425 -10.25 17.53 20.50
CA TRP A 425 -10.26 16.41 21.42
C TRP A 425 -9.56 16.69 22.73
N ALA A 426 -8.36 17.32 22.68
CA ALA A 426 -7.61 17.66 23.88
C ALA A 426 -8.39 18.59 24.82
N LYS A 427 -9.11 19.57 24.24
CA LYS A 427 -9.90 20.57 24.96
C LYS A 427 -11.20 20.02 25.54
N THR A 428 -11.95 19.24 24.74
CA THR A 428 -13.34 18.90 25.04
C THR A 428 -13.53 17.46 25.50
N LYS A 429 -12.63 16.55 25.13
CA LYS A 429 -12.80 15.09 25.23
C LYS A 429 -14.13 14.60 24.63
N ASP A 430 -14.74 15.40 23.74
CA ASP A 430 -15.94 15.07 23.02
C ASP A 430 -15.60 14.52 21.62
N PRO A 431 -15.85 13.23 21.35
CA PRO A 431 -15.55 12.63 20.07
C PRO A 431 -16.40 13.20 18.91
N ALA A 432 -17.62 13.73 19.21
CA ALA A 432 -18.47 14.34 18.19
C ALA A 432 -17.92 15.70 17.75
N ALA A 433 -17.49 16.53 18.71
CA ALA A 433 -16.88 17.83 18.43
C ALA A 433 -15.58 17.68 17.62
N ALA A 434 -14.69 16.77 18.03
CA ALA A 434 -13.44 16.47 17.33
C ALA A 434 -13.69 15.93 15.91
N LEU A 435 -14.66 15.05 15.74
CA LEU A 435 -14.98 14.44 14.44
C LEU A 435 -15.51 15.47 13.41
N LYS A 436 -16.16 16.55 13.87
CA LYS A 436 -16.63 17.64 13.02
C LYS A 436 -15.49 18.41 12.35
N LYS A 437 -14.28 18.37 12.92
CA LYS A 437 -13.08 19.03 12.36
C LYS A 437 -12.45 18.24 11.22
N LEU A 438 -12.89 16.99 10.94
CA LEU A 438 -12.33 16.13 9.91
C LEU A 438 -13.17 16.18 8.63
N PRO A 439 -12.64 16.70 7.51
CA PRO A 439 -13.29 16.61 6.21
C PRO A 439 -13.37 15.14 5.74
N VAL A 440 -12.30 14.37 6.00
CA VAL A 440 -12.21 12.94 5.67
C VAL A 440 -12.19 12.10 6.94
N LYS A 441 -13.28 11.38 7.19
CA LYS A 441 -13.46 10.56 8.40
C LYS A 441 -12.83 9.16 8.30
N ARG A 442 -12.11 8.84 7.23
CA ARG A 442 -11.48 7.53 7.00
C ARG A 442 -10.08 7.40 7.63
N CYS A 443 -9.48 8.49 8.11
CA CYS A 443 -8.22 8.44 8.85
C CYS A 443 -8.37 7.68 10.17
N VAL A 444 -7.26 7.28 10.77
CA VAL A 444 -7.23 6.50 12.03
C VAL A 444 -7.95 7.25 13.16
N GLU A 445 -7.70 8.54 13.30
CA GLU A 445 -8.37 9.40 14.28
C GLU A 445 -9.89 9.41 14.10
N GLY A 446 -10.35 9.60 12.87
CA GLY A 446 -11.78 9.61 12.55
C GLY A 446 -12.46 8.25 12.78
N GLN A 447 -11.75 7.17 12.56
CA GLN A 447 -12.24 5.81 12.84
C GLN A 447 -12.33 5.55 14.35
N LEU A 448 -11.29 5.94 15.12
CA LEU A 448 -11.28 5.83 16.56
C LEU A 448 -12.38 6.68 17.21
N LEU A 449 -12.52 7.94 16.81
CA LEU A 449 -13.55 8.85 17.30
C LEU A 449 -14.98 8.31 17.02
N ARG A 450 -15.22 7.74 15.84
CA ARG A 450 -16.49 7.05 15.54
C ARG A 450 -16.71 5.84 16.44
N GLY A 451 -15.64 5.12 16.74
CA GLY A 451 -15.66 4.01 17.68
C GLY A 451 -16.06 4.46 19.09
N LEU A 452 -15.47 5.55 19.56
CA LEU A 452 -15.79 6.14 20.87
C LEU A 452 -17.24 6.65 20.95
N LEU A 453 -17.75 7.23 19.85
CA LEU A 453 -19.17 7.60 19.76
C LEU A 453 -20.10 6.38 19.85
N LYS A 454 -19.71 5.28 19.20
CA LYS A 454 -20.54 4.07 19.14
C LYS A 454 -20.53 3.26 20.43
N TYR A 455 -19.37 3.11 21.06
CA TYR A 455 -19.16 2.19 22.19
C TYR A 455 -18.94 2.91 23.52
N GLY A 456 -18.82 4.23 23.51
CA GLY A 456 -18.54 5.07 24.69
C GLY A 456 -17.06 5.15 25.03
N LEU A 457 -16.69 6.17 25.82
CA LEU A 457 -15.30 6.48 26.19
C LEU A 457 -14.65 5.41 27.06
N LYS A 458 -15.42 4.59 27.75
CA LYS A 458 -14.91 3.49 28.61
C LYS A 458 -14.59 2.22 27.83
N ASN A 459 -15.14 2.05 26.62
CA ASN A 459 -14.99 0.84 25.79
C ASN A 459 -13.95 1.04 24.66
N ILE A 460 -12.75 1.48 25.01
CA ILE A 460 -11.70 1.86 24.05
C ILE A 460 -11.28 0.66 23.18
N VAL A 461 -11.25 -0.55 23.73
CA VAL A 461 -10.91 -1.76 22.94
C VAL A 461 -11.87 -1.95 21.76
N SER A 462 -13.18 -1.83 22.03
CA SER A 462 -14.20 -1.92 20.98
C SER A 462 -14.14 -0.75 20.02
N ALA A 463 -13.85 0.45 20.51
CA ALA A 463 -13.66 1.66 19.70
C ALA A 463 -12.44 1.51 18.77
N PHE A 464 -11.30 1.05 19.27
CA PHE A 464 -10.10 0.74 18.51
C PHE A 464 -10.34 -0.36 17.47
N GLY A 465 -11.24 -1.30 17.77
CA GLY A 465 -11.68 -2.36 16.86
C GLY A 465 -12.34 -1.87 15.56
N ILE A 466 -12.83 -0.61 15.50
CA ILE A 466 -13.35 0.02 14.28
C ILE A 466 -12.24 0.32 13.26
N ILE A 467 -11.02 0.54 13.74
CA ILE A 467 -9.86 0.72 12.86
C ILE A 467 -9.62 -0.62 12.12
N PRO A 468 -9.43 -0.60 10.79
CA PRO A 468 -9.17 -1.81 10.02
C PRO A 468 -8.05 -2.65 10.64
N ARG A 469 -8.20 -3.97 10.60
CA ARG A 469 -7.26 -4.92 11.22
C ARG A 469 -5.81 -4.63 10.80
N ASN A 470 -5.56 -4.38 9.53
CA ASN A 470 -4.22 -4.10 9.02
C ASN A 470 -3.58 -2.87 9.67
N ASN A 471 -4.36 -1.79 9.85
CA ASN A 471 -3.86 -0.58 10.50
C ASN A 471 -3.58 -0.81 11.99
N ARG A 472 -4.37 -1.66 12.65
CA ARG A 472 -4.12 -2.04 14.05
C ARG A 472 -2.86 -2.89 14.20
N LEU A 473 -2.68 -3.89 13.33
CA LEU A 473 -1.50 -4.73 13.30
C LEU A 473 -0.21 -3.95 12.98
N MET A 474 -0.34 -2.84 12.26
CA MET A 474 0.76 -1.94 11.99
C MET A 474 1.46 -1.47 13.26
N TYR A 475 0.71 -1.01 14.23
CA TYR A 475 1.27 -0.55 15.50
C TYR A 475 2.10 -1.64 16.19
N ILE A 476 1.58 -2.85 16.15
CA ILE A 476 2.14 -4.04 16.78
C ILE A 476 3.46 -4.46 16.13
N HIS A 477 3.40 -4.63 14.80
CA HIS A 477 4.60 -4.99 14.05
C HIS A 477 5.66 -3.88 14.06
N SER A 478 5.25 -2.62 14.20
CA SER A 478 6.18 -1.50 14.39
C SER A 478 6.98 -1.66 15.68
N TYR A 479 6.35 -2.11 16.77
CA TYR A 479 7.08 -2.39 18.01
C TYR A 479 8.08 -3.55 17.86
N GLN A 480 7.67 -4.67 17.24
CA GLN A 480 8.61 -5.75 16.92
C GLN A 480 9.81 -5.26 16.10
N SER A 481 9.55 -4.41 15.12
CA SER A 481 10.58 -3.83 14.25
C SER A 481 11.53 -2.91 15.03
N TYR A 482 10.99 -2.15 15.99
CA TYR A 482 11.77 -1.31 16.89
C TYR A 482 12.74 -2.13 17.76
N ILE A 483 12.24 -3.19 18.38
CA ILE A 483 13.10 -4.11 19.15
C ILE A 483 14.17 -4.72 18.25
N TRP A 484 13.77 -5.21 17.06
CA TRP A 484 14.69 -5.84 16.12
C TRP A 484 15.83 -4.90 15.70
N ASN A 485 15.52 -3.65 15.33
CA ASN A 485 16.53 -2.65 14.95
C ASN A 485 17.55 -2.42 16.07
N ASN A 486 17.07 -2.25 17.30
CA ASN A 486 17.95 -2.06 18.46
C ASN A 486 18.85 -3.28 18.71
N MET A 487 18.30 -4.48 18.59
CA MET A 487 19.07 -5.71 18.83
C MET A 487 20.10 -5.97 17.74
N VAL A 488 19.77 -5.67 16.47
CA VAL A 488 20.76 -5.77 15.38
C VAL A 488 21.87 -4.73 15.55
N SER A 489 21.55 -3.50 15.95
CA SER A 489 22.56 -2.50 16.26
C SER A 489 23.52 -2.96 17.38
N LYS A 490 22.98 -3.54 18.47
CA LYS A 490 23.79 -4.12 19.54
C LYS A 490 24.61 -5.32 19.05
N ARG A 491 24.03 -6.20 18.17
CA ARG A 491 24.76 -7.35 17.61
C ARG A 491 25.97 -6.89 16.77
N ILE A 492 25.79 -5.88 15.93
CA ILE A 492 26.89 -5.33 15.11
C ILE A 492 27.92 -4.61 15.98
N GLU A 493 27.49 -3.92 17.04
CA GLU A 493 28.40 -3.26 18.00
C GLU A 493 29.26 -4.24 18.76
N GLU A 494 28.69 -5.34 19.25
CA GLU A 494 29.40 -6.30 20.11
C GLU A 494 30.32 -7.23 19.30
N TYR A 495 29.88 -7.69 18.12
CA TYR A 495 30.59 -8.76 17.39
C TYR A 495 30.97 -8.35 15.95
N GLY A 496 30.62 -7.15 15.49
CA GLY A 496 30.87 -6.71 14.11
C GLY A 496 30.23 -7.67 13.10
N LEU A 497 30.95 -7.95 12.02
CA LEU A 497 30.52 -8.85 10.95
C LEU A 497 30.95 -10.32 11.17
N LYS A 498 31.52 -10.66 12.32
CA LYS A 498 31.93 -12.03 12.63
C LYS A 498 30.73 -12.87 13.01
N VAL A 499 30.73 -14.11 12.53
CA VAL A 499 29.81 -15.15 13.02
C VAL A 499 30.32 -15.62 14.37
N VAL A 500 29.43 -15.78 15.33
CA VAL A 500 29.79 -16.23 16.68
C VAL A 500 28.90 -17.39 17.12
N SER A 501 29.45 -18.24 18.02
CA SER A 501 28.67 -19.30 18.65
C SER A 501 27.44 -18.71 19.37
N GLY A 502 26.28 -19.33 19.18
CA GLY A 502 25.00 -18.85 19.71
C GLY A 502 24.22 -17.92 18.77
N ASP A 503 24.79 -17.48 17.64
CA ASP A 503 24.04 -16.86 16.56
C ASP A 503 22.98 -17.85 15.99
N LEU A 504 22.02 -17.34 15.22
CA LEU A 504 20.95 -18.12 14.61
C LEU A 504 21.08 -18.14 13.09
N VAL A 505 20.81 -19.32 12.51
CA VAL A 505 20.66 -19.53 11.06
C VAL A 505 19.40 -20.33 10.78
N LEU A 506 18.90 -20.25 9.54
CA LEU A 506 17.75 -21.04 9.09
C LEU A 506 18.24 -22.30 8.35
N LYS A 507 17.99 -23.48 8.92
CA LYS A 507 18.21 -24.78 8.27
C LYS A 507 16.84 -25.38 7.89
N GLY A 508 16.58 -25.51 6.60
CA GLY A 508 15.28 -26.05 6.12
C GLY A 508 14.08 -25.24 6.64
N GLY A 509 14.24 -23.93 6.82
CA GLY A 509 13.18 -23.05 7.34
C GLY A 509 13.08 -23.00 8.88
N THR A 510 13.82 -23.83 9.60
CA THR A 510 13.85 -23.84 11.08
C THR A 510 15.07 -23.10 11.59
N ALA A 511 14.90 -22.23 12.59
CA ALA A 511 16.01 -21.53 13.22
C ALA A 511 16.77 -22.46 14.15
N VAL A 512 18.09 -22.48 14.02
CA VAL A 512 19.00 -23.23 14.86
C VAL A 512 20.17 -22.37 15.34
N HIS A 513 20.69 -22.68 16.52
CA HIS A 513 21.89 -22.02 17.04
C HIS A 513 23.13 -22.57 16.36
N ILE A 514 24.08 -21.70 16.05
CA ILE A 514 25.41 -22.07 15.59
C ILE A 514 26.22 -22.55 16.79
N GLY A 515 26.80 -23.74 16.67
CA GLY A 515 27.77 -24.28 17.61
C GLY A 515 29.20 -23.72 17.37
N GLU A 516 30.11 -23.91 18.30
CA GLU A 516 31.51 -23.46 18.15
C GLU A 516 32.18 -24.09 16.92
N ALA A 517 31.89 -25.36 16.63
CA ALA A 517 32.47 -26.09 15.51
C ALA A 517 31.94 -25.61 14.13
N ASP A 518 30.81 -24.92 14.11
CA ASP A 518 30.12 -24.53 12.87
C ASP A 518 30.33 -23.04 12.51
N VAL A 519 31.07 -22.29 13.32
CA VAL A 519 31.22 -20.82 13.12
C VAL A 519 31.82 -20.49 11.74
N ASP A 520 32.78 -21.26 11.28
CA ASP A 520 33.46 -21.05 9.99
C ASP A 520 32.64 -21.56 8.77
N VAL A 521 31.53 -22.28 9.01
CA VAL A 521 30.66 -22.79 7.95
C VAL A 521 29.75 -21.72 7.42
N TYR A 522 29.42 -20.71 8.23
CA TYR A 522 28.45 -19.66 7.91
C TYR A 522 29.11 -18.31 7.70
N THR A 523 28.44 -17.46 6.96
CA THR A 523 28.81 -16.06 6.77
C THR A 523 27.80 -15.15 7.48
N ILE A 524 28.15 -13.88 7.63
CA ILE A 524 27.22 -12.88 8.21
C ILE A 524 25.89 -12.76 7.44
N HIS A 525 25.88 -13.13 6.16
CA HIS A 525 24.67 -13.11 5.32
C HIS A 525 23.69 -14.27 5.61
N ASP A 526 24.12 -15.27 6.38
CA ASP A 526 23.29 -16.41 6.79
C ASP A 526 22.62 -16.16 8.14
N ILE A 527 23.17 -15.22 8.92
CA ILE A 527 22.69 -14.90 10.24
C ILE A 527 21.32 -14.26 10.22
N VAL A 528 20.42 -14.79 11.03
CA VAL A 528 19.09 -14.24 11.27
C VAL A 528 18.93 -13.84 12.73
N MET A 529 18.08 -12.84 12.96
CA MET A 529 17.66 -12.47 14.30
C MET A 529 16.12 -12.48 14.40
N PRO A 530 15.58 -12.86 15.58
CA PRO A 530 14.14 -12.98 15.75
C PRO A 530 13.48 -11.62 15.91
N LEU A 531 12.33 -11.45 15.26
CA LEU A 531 11.30 -10.52 15.69
C LEU A 531 10.65 -11.12 16.94
N PRO A 532 10.50 -10.39 18.05
CA PRO A 532 9.97 -10.93 19.29
C PRO A 532 8.62 -11.62 19.11
N GLY A 533 8.45 -12.79 19.69
CA GLY A 533 7.22 -13.55 19.60
C GLY A 533 7.25 -14.84 20.44
N PHE A 534 6.11 -15.53 20.54
CA PHE A 534 5.97 -16.74 21.34
C PHE A 534 6.46 -18.02 20.64
N ASP A 535 6.79 -17.95 19.34
CA ASP A 535 7.17 -19.11 18.51
C ASP A 535 8.53 -18.89 17.83
N VAL A 536 9.45 -18.25 18.55
CA VAL A 536 10.83 -18.01 18.10
C VAL A 536 11.83 -18.37 19.19
N ILE A 537 13.05 -18.70 18.77
CA ILE A 537 14.19 -18.83 19.68
C ILE A 537 15.09 -17.60 19.58
N TYR A 538 15.78 -17.29 20.65
CA TYR A 538 16.67 -16.14 20.75
C TYR A 538 18.13 -16.58 20.73
N PRO A 539 19.09 -15.71 20.31
CA PRO A 539 20.53 -16.02 20.37
C PRO A 539 20.98 -16.48 21.76
N LYS A 540 21.97 -17.39 21.81
CA LYS A 540 22.54 -17.91 23.06
C LYS A 540 23.81 -17.17 23.50
N HIS A 541 23.84 -15.86 23.30
CA HIS A 541 24.95 -14.99 23.74
C HIS A 541 24.35 -13.65 24.23
N LYS A 542 25.19 -12.68 24.58
CA LYS A 542 24.77 -11.38 25.17
C LYS A 542 23.57 -10.71 24.50
N ILE A 543 23.34 -10.93 23.20
CA ILE A 543 22.21 -10.33 22.52
C ILE A 543 20.89 -10.98 22.92
N GLY A 544 20.89 -12.28 23.24
CA GLY A 544 19.73 -12.94 23.82
C GLY A 544 19.33 -12.34 25.18
N ASP A 545 20.31 -12.05 26.01
CA ASP A 545 20.07 -11.34 27.27
C ASP A 545 19.55 -9.91 27.03
N ALA A 546 20.12 -9.21 26.05
CA ALA A 546 19.67 -7.86 25.68
C ALA A 546 18.22 -7.83 25.19
N TYR A 547 17.74 -8.87 24.46
CA TYR A 547 16.32 -9.02 24.15
C TYR A 547 15.47 -9.10 25.41
N LYS A 548 15.89 -9.95 26.35
CA LYS A 548 15.17 -10.15 27.62
C LYS A 548 15.13 -8.85 28.44
N GLU A 549 16.23 -8.15 28.55
CA GLU A 549 16.33 -6.88 29.28
C GLU A 549 15.40 -5.81 28.64
N MET A 550 15.47 -5.63 27.34
CA MET A 550 14.68 -4.63 26.64
C MET A 550 13.17 -4.90 26.72
N LEU A 551 12.76 -6.17 26.59
CA LEU A 551 11.36 -6.56 26.73
C LEU A 551 10.88 -6.42 28.18
N SER A 552 11.70 -6.80 29.17
CA SER A 552 11.39 -6.66 30.60
C SER A 552 11.27 -5.20 31.03
N ALA A 553 12.08 -4.29 30.47
CA ALA A 553 11.94 -2.84 30.69
C ALA A 553 10.58 -2.30 30.21
N ASP A 554 9.98 -2.97 29.24
CA ASP A 554 8.64 -2.67 28.74
C ASP A 554 7.53 -3.50 29.44
N ASN A 555 7.84 -4.14 30.56
CA ASN A 555 6.97 -5.05 31.31
C ASN A 555 6.44 -6.24 30.49
N LEU A 556 7.30 -6.78 29.61
CA LEU A 556 6.97 -7.93 28.79
C LEU A 556 7.78 -9.15 29.20
N ASP A 557 7.09 -10.27 29.24
CA ASP A 557 7.73 -11.56 29.37
C ASP A 557 8.08 -12.13 27.98
N ILE A 558 9.39 -12.26 27.70
CA ILE A 558 9.90 -12.84 26.48
C ILE A 558 9.40 -14.27 26.24
N SER A 559 9.07 -15.00 27.31
CA SER A 559 8.56 -16.37 27.25
C SER A 559 7.04 -16.44 26.96
N ASN A 560 6.32 -15.34 27.14
CA ASN A 560 4.86 -15.30 27.03
C ASN A 560 4.38 -14.05 26.27
N MET A 561 4.56 -14.06 24.94
CA MET A 561 4.08 -12.98 24.07
C MET A 561 2.68 -13.26 23.48
N ARG A 562 1.88 -14.06 24.16
CA ARG A 562 0.48 -14.31 23.79
C ARG A 562 -0.42 -13.24 24.41
N HIS A 563 -1.35 -12.73 23.61
CA HIS A 563 -2.32 -11.73 24.03
C HIS A 563 -3.72 -12.34 24.15
N LYS A 564 -4.55 -11.81 25.06
CA LYS A 564 -5.97 -12.24 25.22
C LYS A 564 -6.76 -12.07 23.92
N ILE A 565 -6.49 -11.02 23.16
CA ILE A 565 -7.06 -10.82 21.83
C ILE A 565 -6.15 -11.52 20.83
N ARG A 566 -6.64 -12.57 20.17
CA ARG A 566 -5.87 -13.42 19.25
C ARG A 566 -5.12 -12.62 18.18
N ASP A 567 -5.75 -11.59 17.62
CA ASP A 567 -5.13 -10.73 16.60
C ASP A 567 -3.83 -10.06 17.05
N TYR A 568 -3.63 -9.89 18.35
CA TYR A 568 -2.48 -9.21 18.93
C TYR A 568 -1.43 -10.17 19.54
N SER A 569 -1.65 -11.47 19.44
CA SER A 569 -0.67 -12.48 19.79
C SER A 569 0.44 -12.52 18.74
N LEU A 570 1.67 -12.24 19.15
CA LEU A 570 2.83 -12.18 18.27
C LEU A 570 3.50 -13.54 18.24
N SER A 571 3.47 -14.22 17.10
CA SER A 571 4.20 -15.47 16.92
C SER A 571 5.69 -15.24 16.76
N GLY A 572 6.09 -14.10 16.20
CA GLY A 572 7.48 -13.81 15.84
C GLY A 572 7.84 -14.30 14.43
N ALA A 573 9.02 -13.99 13.99
CA ALA A 573 9.59 -14.39 12.70
C ALA A 573 11.12 -14.20 12.75
N TYR A 574 11.82 -14.68 11.73
CA TYR A 574 13.27 -14.48 11.62
C TYR A 574 13.58 -13.59 10.42
N ARG A 575 14.55 -12.68 10.58
CA ARG A 575 14.99 -11.75 9.55
C ARG A 575 16.51 -11.73 9.45
N LYS A 576 17.03 -11.82 8.22
CA LYS A 576 18.48 -11.69 7.96
C LYS A 576 18.96 -10.32 8.42
N ILE A 577 20.10 -10.27 9.10
CA ILE A 577 20.68 -9.03 9.63
C ILE A 577 21.37 -8.20 8.55
N ILE A 578 21.95 -8.83 7.54
CA ILE A 578 22.60 -8.16 6.41
C ILE A 578 22.02 -8.67 5.12
N ILE A 579 21.78 -7.75 4.20
CA ILE A 579 21.35 -8.04 2.83
C ILE A 579 22.40 -7.55 1.85
N ARG A 580 22.73 -8.41 0.91
CA ARG A 580 23.55 -8.11 -0.24
C ARG A 580 22.66 -7.88 -1.44
N PRO A 581 22.60 -6.66 -2.00
CA PRO A 581 21.80 -6.40 -3.19
C PRO A 581 22.29 -7.21 -4.38
N GLN A 582 21.39 -7.54 -5.28
CA GLN A 582 21.70 -8.20 -6.54
C GLN A 582 21.65 -7.21 -7.69
N ASN A 583 22.30 -7.53 -8.81
CA ASN A 583 22.27 -6.73 -10.05
C ASN A 583 22.69 -5.27 -9.84
N VAL A 584 23.68 -5.05 -8.98
CA VAL A 584 24.16 -3.69 -8.63
C VAL A 584 24.92 -3.09 -9.80
N ARG A 585 24.42 -1.96 -10.32
CA ARG A 585 25.03 -1.11 -11.35
C ARG A 585 24.96 0.33 -10.90
N TRP A 586 25.90 1.16 -11.35
CA TRP A 586 25.86 2.58 -11.05
C TRP A 586 26.64 3.38 -12.10
N GLU A 587 26.27 4.64 -12.21
CA GLU A 587 26.96 5.64 -13.02
C GLU A 587 26.88 7.01 -12.34
N VAL A 588 27.91 7.82 -12.50
CA VAL A 588 27.91 9.23 -12.08
C VAL A 588 27.63 10.06 -13.32
N VAL A 589 26.60 10.90 -13.23
CA VAL A 589 26.17 11.78 -14.33
C VAL A 589 26.27 13.24 -13.91
N ALA A 590 26.66 14.10 -14.85
CA ALA A 590 26.66 15.54 -14.66
C ALA A 590 25.31 16.13 -15.13
N TYR A 591 24.88 17.23 -14.52
CA TYR A 591 23.69 17.94 -14.95
C TYR A 591 23.70 19.40 -14.48
N ASP A 592 22.89 20.26 -15.14
CA ASP A 592 22.82 21.69 -14.84
C ASP A 592 21.47 22.11 -14.24
N ASP A 593 20.38 21.49 -14.66
CA ASP A 593 19.03 21.83 -14.20
C ASP A 593 18.44 20.69 -13.33
N PRO A 594 18.15 20.97 -12.04
CA PRO A 594 17.56 19.96 -11.15
C PRO A 594 16.13 19.55 -11.55
N ARG A 595 15.48 20.27 -12.45
CA ARG A 595 14.12 19.99 -12.88
C ARG A 595 14.02 18.94 -13.99
N ILE A 596 15.10 18.66 -14.70
CA ILE A 596 15.09 17.69 -15.79
C ILE A 596 15.20 16.24 -15.29
N PRO A 597 14.56 15.27 -15.97
CA PRO A 597 14.83 13.86 -15.74
C PRO A 597 16.27 13.52 -16.17
N LEU A 598 16.91 12.57 -15.48
CA LEU A 598 18.27 12.10 -15.79
C LEU A 598 18.27 10.74 -16.49
N PHE A 599 17.13 10.13 -16.69
CA PHE A 599 16.93 8.88 -17.44
C PHE A 599 15.46 8.77 -17.87
N ASN A 600 15.17 7.91 -18.84
CA ASN A 600 13.82 7.61 -19.28
C ASN A 600 13.16 6.58 -18.39
N THR A 601 11.86 6.76 -18.12
CA THR A 601 11.00 5.77 -17.50
C THR A 601 10.47 4.78 -18.54
N ASP A 602 9.82 3.69 -18.10
CA ASP A 602 9.13 2.77 -19.00
C ASP A 602 8.15 3.51 -19.93
N LEU A 603 7.38 4.45 -19.36
CA LEU A 603 6.43 5.24 -20.14
C LEU A 603 7.11 6.13 -21.17
N ASP A 604 8.23 6.77 -20.82
CA ASP A 604 9.00 7.59 -21.76
C ASP A 604 9.54 6.75 -22.94
N ASN A 605 10.02 5.54 -22.64
CA ASN A 605 10.51 4.61 -23.65
C ASN A 605 9.37 4.12 -24.57
N LEU A 606 8.20 3.80 -23.98
CA LEU A 606 7.03 3.32 -24.72
C LEU A 606 6.41 4.43 -25.60
N GLU A 607 6.52 5.69 -25.15
CA GLU A 607 6.13 6.87 -25.94
C GLU A 607 7.19 7.30 -26.97
N GLY A 608 8.32 6.59 -27.05
CA GLY A 608 9.41 6.88 -28.00
C GLY A 608 10.18 8.17 -27.71
N LYS A 609 10.17 8.64 -26.46
CA LYS A 609 10.95 9.81 -26.07
C LYS A 609 12.45 9.52 -26.15
N PRO A 610 13.24 10.45 -26.72
CA PRO A 610 14.69 10.28 -26.73
C PRO A 610 15.26 10.29 -25.31
N PRO A 611 16.38 9.57 -25.04
CA PRO A 611 17.07 9.66 -23.77
C PRO A 611 17.45 11.11 -23.44
N PRO A 612 17.46 11.52 -22.17
CA PRO A 612 17.91 12.85 -21.78
C PRO A 612 19.33 13.10 -22.23
N ILE A 613 19.57 14.25 -22.85
CA ILE A 613 20.93 14.69 -23.23
C ILE A 613 21.57 15.29 -21.97
N LEU A 614 22.57 14.61 -21.44
CA LEU A 614 23.31 15.05 -20.26
C LEU A 614 24.64 15.64 -20.67
N PRO A 615 25.09 16.74 -20.04
CA PRO A 615 26.41 17.32 -20.31
C PRO A 615 27.51 16.39 -19.79
N THR A 616 28.68 16.44 -20.42
CA THR A 616 29.89 15.73 -19.93
C THR A 616 30.42 16.38 -18.65
N GLU A 617 30.29 17.70 -18.54
CA GLU A 617 30.59 18.49 -17.36
C GLU A 617 29.39 19.35 -17.03
N GLY A 618 29.02 19.43 -15.76
CA GLY A 618 27.83 20.17 -15.29
C GLY A 618 28.05 20.81 -13.92
N LYS A 619 27.16 21.70 -13.55
CA LYS A 619 27.18 22.36 -12.25
C LYS A 619 27.04 21.39 -11.09
N PHE A 620 26.37 20.28 -11.32
CA PHE A 620 26.01 19.30 -10.32
C PHE A 620 26.32 17.89 -10.80
N LYS A 621 26.58 17.00 -9.85
CA LYS A 621 26.74 15.57 -10.09
C LYS A 621 25.59 14.80 -9.45
N ALA A 622 25.15 13.71 -10.07
CA ALA A 622 24.21 12.76 -9.51
C ALA A 622 24.76 11.34 -9.62
N LEU A 623 24.43 10.51 -8.65
CA LEU A 623 24.66 9.07 -8.69
C LEU A 623 23.37 8.38 -9.10
N LYS A 624 23.34 7.78 -10.28
CA LYS A 624 22.32 6.82 -10.69
C LYS A 624 22.75 5.43 -10.27
N MET A 625 21.93 4.73 -9.56
CA MET A 625 22.20 3.37 -9.08
C MET A 625 21.02 2.45 -9.34
N GLU A 626 21.30 1.22 -9.72
CA GLU A 626 20.32 0.17 -9.97
C GLU A 626 20.68 -1.06 -9.14
N PHE A 627 19.68 -1.67 -8.51
CA PHE A 627 19.87 -2.88 -7.72
C PHE A 627 18.54 -3.58 -7.43
N SER A 628 18.61 -4.87 -7.17
CA SER A 628 17.47 -5.70 -6.77
C SER A 628 17.57 -6.09 -5.31
N LEU A 629 16.45 -6.04 -4.60
CA LEU A 629 16.33 -6.43 -3.20
C LEU A 629 15.22 -7.49 -3.04
N PRO A 630 15.40 -8.44 -2.12
CA PRO A 630 14.35 -9.38 -1.76
C PRO A 630 13.18 -8.66 -1.08
N PRO A 631 12.03 -9.33 -0.92
CA PRO A 631 10.89 -8.79 -0.20
C PRO A 631 11.25 -8.32 1.22
N SER A 632 10.44 -7.41 1.77
CA SER A 632 10.61 -6.87 3.13
C SER A 632 11.92 -6.13 3.40
N THR A 633 12.62 -5.70 2.35
CA THR A 633 13.89 -4.98 2.44
C THR A 633 13.71 -3.53 1.97
N TYR A 634 14.35 -2.59 2.65
CA TYR A 634 14.18 -1.16 2.40
C TYR A 634 15.34 -0.60 1.58
N ALA A 635 15.06 -0.13 0.37
CA ALA A 635 16.06 0.54 -0.48
C ALA A 635 16.68 1.77 0.19
N THR A 636 15.92 2.47 1.05
CA THR A 636 16.44 3.60 1.83
C THR A 636 17.57 3.17 2.77
N MET A 637 17.60 1.92 3.24
CA MET A 637 18.70 1.40 4.08
C MET A 637 19.95 1.08 3.25
N ALA A 638 19.80 0.63 2.00
CA ALA A 638 20.91 0.52 1.06
C ALA A 638 21.52 1.90 0.73
N ILE A 639 20.67 2.89 0.48
CA ILE A 639 21.09 4.28 0.22
C ILE A 639 21.77 4.89 1.45
N ARG A 640 21.24 4.62 2.64
CA ARG A 640 21.85 5.00 3.92
C ARG A 640 23.30 4.49 4.04
N GLU A 641 23.53 3.25 3.68
CA GLU A 641 24.86 2.65 3.70
C GLU A 641 25.82 3.32 2.74
N VAL A 642 25.35 3.67 1.52
CA VAL A 642 26.15 4.39 0.50
C VAL A 642 26.50 5.80 0.96
N LEU A 643 25.53 6.55 1.45
CA LEU A 643 25.71 7.96 1.82
C LEU A 643 26.34 8.13 3.20
N LYS A 644 26.22 7.15 4.10
CA LYS A 644 26.55 7.26 5.53
C LYS A 644 25.81 8.41 6.23
N MET A 645 24.59 8.66 5.80
CA MET A 645 23.76 9.76 6.27
C MET A 645 22.43 9.25 6.81
N ASP A 646 21.85 9.98 7.75
CA ASP A 646 20.50 9.76 8.25
C ASP A 646 19.48 10.04 7.13
N THR A 647 18.66 9.03 6.82
CA THR A 647 17.62 9.09 5.78
C THR A 647 16.28 9.59 6.29
N SER A 648 16.20 10.04 7.56
CA SER A 648 14.98 10.66 8.09
C SER A 648 14.59 11.89 7.30
N ILE A 649 13.29 12.19 7.24
CA ILE A 649 12.80 13.38 6.55
C ILE A 649 13.45 14.62 7.08
N LYS A 650 13.55 14.73 8.41
CA LYS A 650 14.16 15.86 9.09
C LYS A 650 15.54 16.20 8.54
N LYS A 651 16.37 15.18 8.30
CA LYS A 651 17.72 15.36 7.75
C LYS A 651 17.71 15.62 6.25
N GLN A 652 16.89 14.90 5.49
CA GLN A 652 16.80 15.06 4.04
C GLN A 652 16.24 16.43 3.65
N THR A 653 15.28 16.95 4.39
CA THR A 653 14.74 18.29 4.10
C THR A 653 15.73 19.40 4.41
N GLN A 654 16.60 19.22 5.41
CA GLN A 654 17.68 20.18 5.67
C GLN A 654 18.63 20.32 4.47
N LEU A 655 18.92 19.23 3.77
CA LEU A 655 19.72 19.26 2.55
C LEU A 655 19.02 20.03 1.43
N ASN A 656 17.73 19.80 1.23
CA ASN A 656 16.95 20.48 0.19
C ASN A 656 16.84 21.99 0.44
N THR A 657 16.72 22.44 1.68
CA THR A 657 16.67 23.87 2.03
C THR A 657 17.99 24.60 1.77
N ILE A 658 19.10 23.92 1.89
CA ILE A 658 20.42 24.46 1.53
C ILE A 658 20.57 24.58 -0.01
N TRP A 659 20.01 23.64 -0.74
CA TRP A 659 20.05 23.59 -2.19
C TRP A 659 19.15 24.65 -2.86
N LEU A 660 17.98 24.95 -2.28
CA LEU A 660 17.03 25.93 -2.82
C LEU A 660 17.43 27.39 -2.53
N ARG A 661 18.47 27.63 -1.74
CA ARG A 661 19.10 28.93 -1.52
C ARG A 661 20.26 29.13 -2.47
#